data_e884219342921411db35b08db684975e
#
_entry.id   e884219342921411db35b08db684975e
#
_cell.length_a   1.000
_cell.length_b   1.000
_cell.length_c   1.000
_cell.angle_alpha   90.00
_cell.angle_beta   90.00
_cell.angle_gamma   90.00
#
_symmetry.space_group_name_H-M   'P 1'
#
loop_
_entity.id
_entity.type
_entity.pdbx_description
1 polymer ?
#
loop_
_entity_poly.entity_id
_entity_poly.type
_entity_poly.pdbx_seq_one_letter_code
_entity_poly.pdbx_strand_id
1 'polypeptide(L)'
;MTPRDIANLSPEFFELIEAMCEERLDPTGAQRLEQIVLRDANARRAYLAYLDLHGTLHWNTAFGTDGANFEPAISPRLAAESDAERDRSTATRDLRRLLVVAACVVIVAAFSFSAGRWFVPNNDQPSLAKDEQPTANRSEDPKSDGPAVVVQRTEETSPSQPVMLTDRPKSGSLPAEATVDSHDLTTTDKPTAVAKEEPAHRPVGNDAVAKSDRSVQNIVAAINEHLAAGWKVQGVEPSPPADDAEWLRRVYLDVIGHIPPVEVAEKFLADRDVRKREKVLDTLLDDPAYVRNWTVVWTNLLIGRSDSRDVNRPALQKFLRESFAKNRPWNEMVSEFISAEGSFDQNGATNFLLAHLNNQAVPATAITAKIFLGRQIGCTQCHDHPFNDWKQDAFWSFNSFFQQTKVARVDRSDSAGKMKSQASALETKHVGGPTHFEKRNGLMQVTFPKFDGTSISDDADTNRRNELAKLMTAGDKPQVSEAFVNRIWDHFFGCGFTRPVDDMGPHNPPSHPELLDHLAREFVASGYDCKQLIRWVCLSDAYQRTSRFGKTNEQDNPETGASPLFSRVYVKGMTAEQLYDSLLLATGADKTPLASGDHDRRRHEWLQQFVHAFQTDENDESVTFESSITQALLMMNSDLTQQALSTDRGTFLEKLINSRDSEGEKIRRLCLATLTRYPTPKEQQALRRLVHEGTTAARTNPAGWQDALWAYLNSSEFVLVH
;
A
#
# COMPACT_ATOMS: atom_id res chain seq x y z
N MET A 1 -20.83 7.49 -32.99
CA MET A 1 -20.73 8.98 -32.91
C MET A 1 -19.39 9.40 -33.49
N THR A 2 -19.34 10.38 -34.37
CA THR A 2 -18.04 10.81 -34.93
C THR A 2 -17.37 11.82 -34.00
N PRO A 3 -16.01 11.95 -34.03
CA PRO A 3 -15.28 12.94 -33.21
C PRO A 3 -15.76 14.39 -33.42
N ARG A 4 -16.38 14.68 -34.58
CA ARG A 4 -16.97 15.98 -34.88
C ARG A 4 -18.28 16.23 -34.13
N ASP A 5 -19.06 15.19 -33.87
CA ASP A 5 -20.33 15.31 -33.14
C ASP A 5 -20.11 15.69 -31.64
N ILE A 6 -18.97 15.29 -31.09
CA ILE A 6 -18.58 15.56 -29.69
C ILE A 6 -17.92 16.93 -29.56
N ALA A 7 -17.09 17.33 -30.53
CA ALA A 7 -16.46 18.64 -30.53
C ALA A 7 -17.47 19.81 -30.59
N ASN A 8 -18.72 19.53 -30.94
CA ASN A 8 -19.80 20.53 -30.99
C ASN A 8 -20.64 20.60 -29.71
N LEU A 9 -20.35 19.77 -28.68
CA LEU A 9 -21.03 19.84 -27.38
C LEU A 9 -20.49 21.01 -26.55
N SER A 10 -21.37 21.65 -25.76
CA SER A 10 -20.97 22.81 -24.96
C SER A 10 -20.03 22.41 -23.84
N PRO A 11 -19.05 23.24 -23.44
CA PRO A 11 -18.22 23.03 -22.26
C PRO A 11 -19.06 22.83 -20.99
N GLU A 12 -20.17 23.58 -20.85
CA GLU A 12 -21.14 23.46 -19.75
C GLU A 12 -21.70 22.02 -19.61
N PHE A 13 -21.89 21.31 -20.72
CA PHE A 13 -22.36 19.93 -20.71
C PHE A 13 -21.35 19.00 -20.03
N PHE A 14 -20.09 19.18 -20.31
CA PHE A 14 -19.01 18.37 -19.72
C PHE A 14 -18.83 18.66 -18.22
N GLU A 15 -18.87 19.93 -17.82
CA GLU A 15 -18.79 20.36 -16.41
C GLU A 15 -19.95 19.77 -15.57
N LEU A 16 -21.17 19.77 -16.13
CA LEU A 16 -22.34 19.20 -15.44
C LEU A 16 -22.28 17.70 -15.31
N ILE A 17 -21.74 17.00 -16.32
CA ILE A 17 -21.55 15.54 -16.25
C ILE A 17 -20.46 15.19 -15.23
N GLU A 18 -19.36 15.92 -15.22
CA GLU A 18 -18.29 15.75 -14.25
C GLU A 18 -18.81 15.94 -12.82
N ALA A 19 -19.53 17.06 -12.58
CA ALA A 19 -20.15 17.32 -11.28
C ALA A 19 -21.17 16.25 -10.86
N MET A 20 -21.87 15.63 -11.82
CA MET A 20 -22.79 14.52 -11.55
C MET A 20 -22.04 13.27 -11.12
N CYS A 21 -20.92 12.96 -11.76
CA CYS A 21 -20.12 11.76 -11.44
C CYS A 21 -19.42 11.86 -10.10
N GLU A 22 -19.09 13.08 -9.68
CA GLU A 22 -18.48 13.37 -8.38
C GLU A 22 -19.53 13.60 -7.28
N GLU A 23 -20.81 13.24 -7.53
CA GLU A 23 -21.95 13.45 -6.62
C GLU A 23 -22.09 14.92 -6.12
N ARG A 24 -21.49 15.87 -6.84
CA ARG A 24 -21.52 17.31 -6.52
C ARG A 24 -22.57 18.10 -7.28
N LEU A 25 -23.41 17.43 -8.11
CA LEU A 25 -24.41 18.09 -8.92
C LEU A 25 -25.58 18.58 -8.07
N ASP A 26 -25.74 19.87 -7.98
CA ASP A 26 -26.87 20.49 -7.29
C ASP A 26 -28.20 20.36 -8.09
N PRO A 27 -29.37 20.60 -7.46
CA PRO A 27 -30.65 20.50 -8.15
C PRO A 27 -30.78 21.39 -9.36
N THR A 28 -30.12 22.55 -9.38
CA THR A 28 -30.15 23.51 -10.52
C THR A 28 -29.31 23.00 -11.67
N GLY A 29 -28.12 22.45 -11.39
CA GLY A 29 -27.27 21.78 -12.37
C GLY A 29 -27.95 20.55 -12.98
N ALA A 30 -28.64 19.75 -12.15
CA ALA A 30 -29.41 18.60 -12.64
C ALA A 30 -30.51 18.99 -13.63
N GLN A 31 -31.27 20.05 -13.35
CA GLN A 31 -32.27 20.58 -14.28
C GLN A 31 -31.62 21.11 -15.56
N ARG A 32 -30.45 21.74 -15.44
CA ARG A 32 -29.73 22.29 -16.59
C ARG A 32 -29.21 21.19 -17.49
N LEU A 33 -28.61 20.15 -16.92
CA LEU A 33 -28.16 18.96 -17.64
C LEU A 33 -29.33 18.27 -18.35
N GLU A 34 -30.49 18.10 -17.69
CA GLU A 34 -31.70 17.57 -18.27
C GLU A 34 -32.15 18.38 -19.51
N GLN A 35 -32.16 19.70 -19.42
CA GLN A 35 -32.52 20.56 -20.54
C GLN A 35 -31.59 20.39 -21.75
N ILE A 36 -30.28 20.30 -21.52
CA ILE A 36 -29.31 20.08 -22.60
C ILE A 36 -29.53 18.72 -23.24
N VAL A 37 -29.67 17.68 -22.45
CA VAL A 37 -29.88 16.28 -22.93
C VAL A 37 -31.21 16.14 -23.68
N LEU A 38 -32.28 16.83 -23.27
CA LEU A 38 -33.57 16.78 -23.95
C LEU A 38 -33.59 17.54 -25.28
N ARG A 39 -32.79 18.63 -25.40
CA ARG A 39 -32.81 19.50 -26.59
C ARG A 39 -31.84 19.06 -27.68
N ASP A 40 -30.67 18.49 -27.31
CA ASP A 40 -29.63 18.10 -28.24
C ASP A 40 -29.51 16.58 -28.36
N ALA A 41 -29.74 16.05 -29.57
CA ALA A 41 -29.64 14.61 -29.84
C ALA A 41 -28.19 14.07 -29.72
N ASN A 42 -27.18 14.92 -29.93
CA ASN A 42 -25.78 14.56 -29.73
C ASN A 42 -25.39 14.53 -28.25
N ALA A 43 -25.84 15.53 -27.49
CA ALA A 43 -25.71 15.52 -26.02
C ALA A 43 -26.41 14.32 -25.40
N ARG A 44 -27.59 13.95 -25.88
CA ARG A 44 -28.32 12.78 -25.42
C ARG A 44 -27.56 11.48 -25.68
N ARG A 45 -27.02 11.31 -26.87
CA ARG A 45 -26.22 10.13 -27.22
C ARG A 45 -24.93 10.07 -26.40
N ALA A 46 -24.28 11.21 -26.20
CA ALA A 46 -23.10 11.35 -25.36
C ALA A 46 -23.41 10.98 -23.90
N TYR A 47 -24.50 11.50 -23.38
CA TYR A 47 -25.00 11.22 -22.03
C TYR A 47 -25.34 9.74 -21.81
N LEU A 48 -26.04 9.08 -22.76
CA LEU A 48 -26.37 7.67 -22.67
C LEU A 48 -25.16 6.75 -22.70
N ALA A 49 -24.16 7.07 -23.51
CA ALA A 49 -22.94 6.29 -23.60
C ALA A 49 -22.03 6.41 -22.34
N TYR A 50 -22.01 7.58 -21.72
CA TYR A 50 -21.27 7.80 -20.45
C TYR A 50 -21.88 6.97 -19.30
N LEU A 51 -23.20 6.87 -19.24
CA LEU A 51 -23.91 6.12 -18.21
C LEU A 51 -23.78 4.59 -18.35
N ASP A 52 -23.73 4.07 -19.58
CA ASP A 52 -23.54 2.63 -19.83
C ASP A 52 -22.15 2.16 -19.35
N LEU A 53 -21.12 3.00 -19.52
CA LEU A 53 -19.78 2.74 -19.00
C LEU A 53 -19.76 2.75 -17.46
N HIS A 54 -20.34 3.78 -16.86
CA HIS A 54 -20.40 3.90 -15.40
C HIS A 54 -21.24 2.77 -14.78
N GLY A 55 -22.37 2.45 -15.40
CA GLY A 55 -23.22 1.31 -15.00
C GLY A 55 -22.50 -0.02 -15.15
N THR A 56 -21.73 -0.22 -16.23
CA THR A 56 -20.97 -1.47 -16.47
C THR A 56 -19.83 -1.62 -15.45
N LEU A 57 -19.15 -0.54 -15.12
CA LEU A 57 -18.10 -0.52 -14.09
C LEU A 57 -18.69 -0.77 -12.69
N HIS A 58 -19.79 -0.11 -12.32
CA HIS A 58 -20.49 -0.36 -11.06
C HIS A 58 -21.13 -1.75 -10.97
N TRP A 59 -21.71 -2.24 -12.07
CA TRP A 59 -22.31 -3.57 -12.12
C TRP A 59 -21.30 -4.69 -11.90
N ASN A 60 -20.13 -4.58 -12.52
CA ASN A 60 -19.10 -5.58 -12.40
C ASN A 60 -18.43 -5.59 -11.00
N THR A 61 -18.46 -4.47 -10.27
CA THR A 61 -17.94 -4.40 -8.90
C THR A 61 -18.94 -4.87 -7.84
N ALA A 62 -20.25 -4.68 -8.08
CA ALA A 62 -21.29 -4.99 -7.11
C ALA A 62 -21.84 -6.44 -7.20
N PHE A 63 -21.71 -7.11 -8.35
CA PHE A 63 -22.40 -8.38 -8.60
C PHE A 63 -21.53 -9.38 -9.35
N GLY A 64 -20.98 -10.34 -8.60
CA GLY A 64 -20.39 -11.55 -9.18
C GLY A 64 -21.41 -12.33 -10.00
N THR A 65 -21.00 -12.85 -11.12
CA THR A 65 -21.55 -13.48 -12.29
C THR A 65 -22.70 -14.49 -12.20
N ASP A 66 -23.61 -14.45 -11.26
CA ASP A 66 -24.80 -15.30 -11.26
C ASP A 66 -26.08 -14.46 -11.53
N GLY A 67 -26.40 -14.36 -12.84
CA GLY A 67 -27.63 -13.73 -13.32
C GLY A 67 -28.88 -14.54 -12.97
N ALA A 68 -29.43 -14.31 -11.79
CA ALA A 68 -30.78 -14.69 -11.46
C ALA A 68 -31.41 -13.64 -10.55
N ASN A 69 -32.35 -12.88 -11.11
CA ASN A 69 -33.33 -12.03 -10.43
C ASN A 69 -32.82 -10.98 -9.46
N PHE A 70 -32.47 -9.81 -9.99
CA PHE A 70 -32.07 -8.64 -9.21
C PHE A 70 -33.25 -7.64 -9.10
N GLU A 71 -33.72 -7.39 -7.87
CA GLU A 71 -34.41 -6.16 -7.49
C GLU A 71 -33.39 -5.22 -6.83
N PRO A 72 -33.23 -3.98 -7.31
CA PRO A 72 -32.23 -3.06 -6.75
C PRO A 72 -32.64 -2.63 -5.33
N ALA A 73 -31.77 -2.90 -4.35
CA ALA A 73 -31.91 -2.38 -3.00
C ALA A 73 -31.72 -0.85 -3.00
N ILE A 74 -32.77 -0.14 -2.69
CA ILE A 74 -32.80 1.32 -2.51
C ILE A 74 -32.26 1.64 -1.12
N SER A 75 -31.27 2.53 -1.02
CA SER A 75 -30.70 3.04 0.22
C SER A 75 -31.81 3.47 1.21
N PRO A 76 -31.70 3.15 2.54
CA PRO A 76 -32.78 3.39 3.53
C PRO A 76 -33.11 4.85 3.83
N ARG A 77 -32.35 5.81 3.32
CA ARG A 77 -32.55 7.25 3.63
C ARG A 77 -33.67 7.94 2.85
N LEU A 78 -34.30 7.27 1.86
CA LEU A 78 -35.38 7.86 1.08
C LEU A 78 -36.76 7.23 1.32
N ALA A 79 -36.90 6.33 2.29
CA ALA A 79 -38.16 5.61 2.57
C ALA A 79 -39.08 6.34 3.57
N ALA A 80 -38.80 7.56 4.02
CA ALA A 80 -39.57 8.25 5.06
C ALA A 80 -40.53 9.35 4.57
N GLU A 81 -40.68 9.57 3.27
CA GLU A 81 -41.63 10.58 2.78
C GLU A 81 -42.60 10.00 1.73
N SER A 82 -43.84 9.83 2.20
CA SER A 82 -45.17 9.84 1.53
C SER A 82 -45.54 8.72 0.58
N ASP A 83 -46.43 7.88 1.09
CA ASP A 83 -47.26 6.88 0.39
C ASP A 83 -48.44 7.46 -0.47
N ALA A 84 -48.44 8.74 -0.78
CA ALA A 84 -49.60 9.40 -1.40
C ALA A 84 -49.46 9.81 -2.88
N GLU A 85 -48.29 9.66 -3.52
CA GLU A 85 -48.06 10.06 -4.92
C GLU A 85 -47.51 8.96 -5.83
N ARG A 86 -47.82 7.71 -5.55
CA ARG A 86 -47.14 6.54 -6.14
C ARG A 86 -47.49 6.15 -7.55
N ASP A 87 -48.47 6.76 -8.21
CA ASP A 87 -49.07 6.17 -9.45
C ASP A 87 -48.81 6.97 -10.76
N ARG A 88 -48.01 8.06 -10.74
CA ARG A 88 -47.69 8.78 -12.00
C ARG A 88 -46.23 9.10 -12.25
N SER A 89 -45.30 8.75 -11.35
CA SER A 89 -43.89 9.15 -11.46
C SER A 89 -42.88 8.02 -11.78
N THR A 90 -43.28 6.76 -11.81
CA THR A 90 -42.38 5.60 -12.01
C THR A 90 -41.85 5.49 -13.44
N ALA A 91 -42.67 5.71 -14.45
CA ALA A 91 -42.22 5.58 -15.84
C ALA A 91 -41.25 6.69 -16.29
N THR A 92 -41.37 7.87 -15.71
CA THR A 92 -40.45 9.00 -15.98
C THR A 92 -39.15 8.94 -15.18
N ARG A 93 -39.14 8.31 -14.00
CA ARG A 93 -37.90 8.10 -13.19
C ARG A 93 -37.03 7.01 -13.79
N ASP A 94 -37.60 5.92 -14.27
CA ASP A 94 -36.83 4.83 -14.89
C ASP A 94 -36.26 5.25 -16.25
N LEU A 95 -37.01 6.05 -17.04
CA LEU A 95 -36.50 6.64 -18.27
C LEU A 95 -35.38 7.67 -17.98
N ARG A 96 -35.47 8.45 -16.90
CA ARG A 96 -34.41 9.38 -16.45
C ARG A 96 -33.18 8.64 -16.02
N ARG A 97 -33.28 7.53 -15.27
CA ARG A 97 -32.15 6.69 -14.88
C ARG A 97 -31.49 6.01 -16.09
N LEU A 98 -32.25 5.50 -17.03
CA LEU A 98 -31.72 4.94 -18.28
C LEU A 98 -31.02 5.99 -19.15
N LEU A 99 -31.54 7.22 -19.19
CA LEU A 99 -30.94 8.33 -19.93
C LEU A 99 -29.63 8.85 -19.31
N VAL A 100 -29.44 8.79 -17.99
CA VAL A 100 -28.21 9.19 -17.30
C VAL A 100 -27.06 8.18 -17.52
N VAL A 101 -27.30 6.86 -17.61
CA VAL A 101 -26.25 5.84 -17.78
C VAL A 101 -25.60 5.84 -19.19
N ALA A 102 -26.31 6.17 -20.26
CA ALA A 102 -25.77 6.04 -21.62
C ALA A 102 -24.87 7.22 -22.10
N ALA A 103 -24.90 8.38 -21.46
CA ALA A 103 -24.06 9.52 -21.87
C ALA A 103 -22.62 9.44 -21.40
N CYS A 104 -22.35 8.73 -20.28
CA CYS A 104 -21.00 8.57 -19.75
C CYS A 104 -20.08 7.75 -20.68
N VAL A 105 -20.59 6.76 -21.41
CA VAL A 105 -19.81 5.88 -22.30
C VAL A 105 -19.31 6.58 -23.58
N VAL A 106 -20.09 7.49 -24.15
CA VAL A 106 -19.69 8.15 -25.41
C VAL A 106 -18.62 9.21 -25.21
N ILE A 107 -18.58 9.85 -24.03
CA ILE A 107 -17.55 10.86 -23.74
C ILE A 107 -16.18 10.22 -23.56
N VAL A 108 -16.11 9.07 -22.85
CA VAL A 108 -14.84 8.34 -22.66
C VAL A 108 -14.34 7.75 -23.99
N ALA A 109 -15.23 7.15 -24.82
CA ALA A 109 -14.84 6.67 -26.13
C ALA A 109 -14.35 7.77 -27.06
N ALA A 110 -14.88 8.98 -26.93
CA ALA A 110 -14.50 10.11 -27.74
C ALA A 110 -13.21 10.79 -27.29
N PHE A 111 -12.95 10.84 -25.98
CA PHE A 111 -11.64 11.31 -25.45
C PHE A 111 -10.53 10.33 -25.82
N SER A 112 -10.77 9.01 -25.73
CA SER A 112 -9.81 8.00 -26.14
C SER A 112 -9.46 8.08 -27.64
N PHE A 113 -10.44 8.41 -28.46
CA PHE A 113 -10.23 8.53 -29.92
C PHE A 113 -9.55 9.87 -30.32
N SER A 114 -9.76 10.94 -29.57
CA SER A 114 -9.11 12.23 -29.83
C SER A 114 -7.68 12.28 -29.31
N ALA A 115 -7.37 11.68 -28.15
CA ALA A 115 -6.02 11.57 -27.61
C ALA A 115 -5.12 10.70 -28.51
N GLY A 116 -5.62 9.59 -29.07
CA GLY A 116 -4.88 8.77 -30.01
C GLY A 116 -4.50 9.49 -31.33
N ARG A 117 -5.14 10.60 -31.66
CA ARG A 117 -4.88 11.37 -32.88
C ARG A 117 -3.89 12.50 -32.70
N TRP A 118 -3.56 12.89 -31.48
CA TRP A 118 -2.59 13.94 -31.15
C TRP A 118 -1.14 13.40 -31.04
N PHE A 119 -0.95 12.09 -31.03
CA PHE A 119 0.36 11.44 -30.88
C PHE A 119 0.84 10.66 -32.11
N VAL A 120 0.36 10.98 -33.32
CA VAL A 120 1.01 10.50 -34.56
C VAL A 120 2.05 11.52 -34.98
N PRO A 121 3.35 11.19 -34.95
CA PRO A 121 4.38 12.11 -35.45
C PRO A 121 4.24 12.26 -36.95
N ASN A 122 4.01 13.47 -37.42
CA ASN A 122 4.01 13.84 -38.82
C ASN A 122 5.46 13.83 -39.31
N ASN A 123 5.80 12.82 -40.09
CA ASN A 123 7.10 12.61 -40.66
C ASN A 123 7.07 13.24 -42.07
N ASP A 124 7.19 14.58 -42.15
CA ASP A 124 7.54 15.26 -43.38
C ASP A 124 8.65 16.28 -43.12
N GLN A 125 9.86 15.86 -43.45
CA GLN A 125 10.97 16.78 -43.66
C GLN A 125 10.88 17.41 -45.04
N PRO A 126 11.31 18.68 -45.17
CA PRO A 126 12.28 19.01 -46.22
C PRO A 126 13.53 19.67 -45.65
N SER A 127 14.62 19.27 -46.29
CA SER A 127 15.99 19.67 -46.10
C SER A 127 16.30 21.11 -46.53
N LEU A 128 17.48 21.60 -46.03
CA LEU A 128 18.37 22.68 -46.52
C LEU A 128 18.06 24.09 -45.95
N ALA A 129 18.98 24.79 -45.35
CA ALA A 129 20.32 25.17 -45.67
C ALA A 129 20.99 25.95 -44.50
N LYS A 130 22.27 25.96 -44.55
CA LYS A 130 23.27 26.65 -43.74
C LYS A 130 23.09 28.18 -43.64
N ASP A 131 23.58 28.72 -42.54
CA ASP A 131 24.60 29.74 -42.38
C ASP A 131 24.25 30.91 -41.44
N GLU A 132 25.28 31.22 -40.64
CA GLU A 132 25.69 32.50 -40.09
C GLU A 132 25.15 33.01 -38.75
N GLN A 133 26.05 32.93 -37.78
CA GLN A 133 26.16 33.91 -36.68
C GLN A 133 26.54 35.29 -37.25
N PRO A 134 26.16 36.42 -36.59
CA PRO A 134 27.11 37.01 -35.66
C PRO A 134 26.56 37.81 -34.44
N THR A 135 27.35 37.77 -33.36
CA THR A 135 27.79 38.84 -32.44
C THR A 135 26.87 39.99 -31.97
N ALA A 136 26.78 40.05 -30.63
CA ALA A 136 26.92 41.17 -29.72
C ALA A 136 26.33 42.57 -30.02
N ASN A 137 25.56 43.11 -29.02
CA ASN A 137 25.84 44.32 -28.23
C ASN A 137 24.65 44.68 -27.32
N ARG A 138 24.89 44.79 -26.08
CA ARG A 138 24.94 45.88 -25.11
C ARG A 138 24.07 47.11 -25.41
N SER A 139 23.14 47.46 -24.55
CA SER A 139 22.98 48.73 -23.82
C SER A 139 21.54 48.98 -23.31
N GLU A 140 21.52 49.32 -22.02
CA GLU A 140 20.86 50.49 -21.40
C GLU A 140 19.43 50.35 -20.88
N ASP A 141 19.36 50.49 -19.54
CA ASP A 141 18.22 50.96 -18.73
C ASP A 141 17.69 52.32 -19.20
N PRO A 142 16.42 52.67 -18.87
CA PRO A 142 16.27 53.52 -17.68
C PRO A 142 15.00 53.34 -16.82
N LYS A 143 15.21 53.51 -15.53
CA LYS A 143 14.45 54.13 -14.42
C LYS A 143 13.03 54.64 -14.64
N SER A 144 12.13 54.36 -13.62
CA SER A 144 11.46 55.34 -12.75
C SER A 144 10.52 54.67 -11.78
N ASP A 145 10.69 54.89 -10.56
CA ASP A 145 10.07 55.74 -9.51
C ASP A 145 8.91 55.06 -8.72
N GLY A 146 9.19 54.85 -7.52
CA GLY A 146 8.77 54.79 -6.14
C GLY A 146 7.27 54.83 -5.75
N PRO A 147 6.91 54.81 -4.44
CA PRO A 147 7.71 55.23 -3.30
C PRO A 147 7.80 54.22 -2.11
N ALA A 148 8.77 54.46 -1.30
CA ALA A 148 9.10 53.82 -0.04
C ALA A 148 8.16 54.22 1.10
N VAL A 149 7.86 53.29 2.01
CA VAL A 149 7.38 53.59 3.38
C VAL A 149 8.45 53.15 4.38
N VAL A 150 8.95 54.13 5.06
CA VAL A 150 9.89 54.07 6.17
C VAL A 150 9.16 53.64 7.44
N VAL A 151 9.68 52.65 8.16
CA VAL A 151 9.42 52.49 9.60
C VAL A 151 10.74 52.38 10.32
N GLN A 152 10.89 53.30 11.25
CA GLN A 152 12.04 53.61 12.07
C GLN A 152 12.40 52.51 13.07
N ARG A 153 13.70 52.31 13.20
CA ARG A 153 14.41 51.63 14.28
C ARG A 153 14.51 52.59 15.46
N THR A 154 14.23 52.14 16.68
CA THR A 154 14.75 52.77 17.91
C THR A 154 15.57 51.73 18.66
N GLU A 155 16.85 52.08 18.80
CA GLU A 155 17.82 51.50 19.73
C GLU A 155 17.64 52.14 21.13
N GLU A 156 17.80 51.31 22.18
CA GLU A 156 18.35 51.75 23.47
C GLU A 156 18.78 50.53 24.28
N THR A 157 20.06 50.29 24.36
CA THR A 157 21.08 50.40 25.43
C THR A 157 20.94 49.46 26.63
N SER A 158 21.92 48.57 26.72
CA SER A 158 22.50 47.95 27.96
C SER A 158 23.20 49.06 28.82
N PRO A 159 23.58 48.86 30.09
CA PRO A 159 24.20 47.65 30.69
C PRO A 159 23.94 47.47 32.22
N SER A 160 24.30 46.33 32.84
CA SER A 160 25.07 46.23 34.08
C SER A 160 25.22 44.80 34.61
N GLN A 161 26.46 44.36 34.76
CA GLN A 161 26.96 43.31 35.62
C GLN A 161 27.38 43.90 36.97
N PRO A 162 27.93 43.14 37.94
CA PRO A 162 27.63 41.83 38.54
C PRO A 162 27.57 41.89 40.09
N VAL A 163 27.11 40.85 40.77
CA VAL A 163 27.46 40.67 42.22
C VAL A 163 27.86 39.19 42.45
N MET A 164 29.12 39.06 42.88
CA MET A 164 29.70 37.88 43.56
C MET A 164 29.29 37.83 45.02
N LEU A 165 29.09 36.59 45.54
CA LEU A 165 29.43 36.23 46.93
C LEU A 165 29.51 34.70 47.03
N THR A 166 30.70 34.21 47.10
CA THR A 166 31.43 33.34 48.03
C THR A 166 30.59 32.64 49.11
N ASP A 167 30.66 31.29 49.19
CA ASP A 167 31.42 30.60 50.24
C ASP A 167 31.37 29.07 50.08
N ARG A 168 32.58 28.50 50.24
CA ARG A 168 32.88 27.08 50.34
C ARG A 168 33.19 26.78 51.80
N PRO A 169 32.94 25.59 52.35
CA PRO A 169 34.03 24.92 53.04
C PRO A 169 34.24 23.45 52.66
N LYS A 170 35.45 23.17 52.69
CA LYS A 170 36.44 22.12 52.61
C LYS A 170 36.11 20.78 53.31
N SER A 171 36.52 19.70 52.60
CA SER A 171 37.51 18.67 52.97
C SER A 171 37.10 17.50 53.86
N GLY A 172 37.36 16.32 53.34
CA GLY A 172 37.48 15.06 54.08
C GLY A 172 38.13 13.99 53.21
N SER A 173 39.30 13.59 53.58
CA SER A 173 40.41 12.85 53.00
C SER A 173 40.18 11.35 52.76
N LEU A 174 40.95 10.84 51.77
CA LEU A 174 41.30 9.45 51.44
C LEU A 174 41.88 8.63 52.61
N PRO A 175 41.99 7.28 52.47
CA PRO A 175 43.26 6.62 52.10
C PRO A 175 43.07 5.48 51.08
N ALA A 176 43.90 5.36 50.07
CA ALA A 176 45.26 4.82 49.86
C ALA A 176 45.34 3.28 49.76
N GLU A 177 45.75 2.82 48.57
CA GLU A 177 46.71 1.78 48.19
C GLU A 177 46.53 0.31 48.54
N ALA A 178 46.57 -0.50 47.45
CA ALA A 178 47.40 -1.70 47.39
C ALA A 178 47.76 -2.03 45.93
N THR A 179 49.03 -1.85 45.63
CA THR A 179 49.80 -2.33 44.49
C THR A 179 50.13 -3.81 44.63
N VAL A 180 50.17 -4.61 43.54
CA VAL A 180 51.15 -5.69 43.29
C VAL A 180 51.18 -6.06 41.79
N ASP A 181 52.24 -5.79 41.19
CA ASP A 181 53.29 -6.46 40.40
C ASP A 181 52.99 -7.06 39.03
N SER A 182 53.78 -6.51 38.12
CA SER A 182 54.16 -6.94 36.81
C SER A 182 55.00 -8.24 36.79
N HIS A 183 54.75 -9.17 35.89
CA HIS A 183 55.81 -10.00 35.33
C HIS A 183 55.65 -10.15 33.81
N ASP A 184 56.68 -9.71 33.17
CA ASP A 184 57.17 -9.82 31.81
C ASP A 184 57.37 -11.29 31.39
N LEU A 185 57.00 -11.63 30.13
CA LEU A 185 57.75 -12.61 29.33
C LEU A 185 57.32 -12.55 27.85
N THR A 186 58.20 -12.02 27.07
CA THR A 186 58.33 -12.10 25.62
C THR A 186 58.41 -13.53 25.10
N THR A 187 57.65 -13.89 24.07
CA THR A 187 58.11 -14.75 22.99
C THR A 187 57.29 -14.54 21.70
N THR A 188 58.05 -14.29 20.66
CA THR A 188 57.68 -14.23 19.25
C THR A 188 57.14 -15.56 18.73
N ASP A 189 55.99 -15.54 18.02
CA ASP A 189 55.81 -16.45 16.90
C ASP A 189 54.79 -15.94 15.85
N LYS A 190 55.03 -16.34 14.59
CA LYS A 190 54.42 -15.92 13.32
C LYS A 190 52.95 -16.22 13.22
N PRO A 191 52.18 -15.49 12.37
CA PRO A 191 50.77 -15.74 12.16
C PRO A 191 50.56 -16.98 11.24
N THR A 192 49.87 -17.96 11.78
CA THR A 192 49.27 -19.07 11.02
C THR A 192 47.90 -18.67 10.53
N ALA A 193 47.63 -18.87 9.24
CA ALA A 193 46.39 -18.55 8.59
C ALA A 193 45.23 -19.35 9.23
N VAL A 194 44.23 -18.62 9.74
CA VAL A 194 42.96 -19.22 10.18
C VAL A 194 42.05 -19.36 8.98
N ALA A 195 41.77 -20.62 8.61
CA ALA A 195 40.78 -20.99 7.64
C ALA A 195 39.39 -20.50 8.13
N LYS A 196 38.65 -19.82 7.25
CA LYS A 196 37.24 -19.53 7.44
C LYS A 196 36.47 -20.85 7.38
N GLU A 197 35.96 -21.32 8.49
CA GLU A 197 34.92 -22.33 8.54
C GLU A 197 33.59 -21.67 8.14
N GLU A 198 33.04 -22.08 7.00
CA GLU A 198 31.61 -21.89 6.68
C GLU A 198 30.77 -22.65 7.73
N PRO A 199 29.67 -22.08 8.24
CA PRO A 199 28.79 -22.83 9.12
C PRO A 199 28.13 -23.95 8.35
N ALA A 200 28.52 -25.18 8.67
CA ALA A 200 27.91 -26.39 8.15
C ALA A 200 26.41 -26.39 8.48
N HIS A 201 25.57 -26.45 7.44
CA HIS A 201 24.17 -26.80 7.56
C HIS A 201 24.07 -28.18 8.25
N ARG A 202 23.72 -28.16 9.55
CA ARG A 202 23.27 -29.39 10.21
C ARG A 202 21.90 -29.75 9.62
N PRO A 203 21.68 -30.97 9.11
CA PRO A 203 20.37 -31.43 8.74
C PRO A 203 19.48 -31.40 9.99
N VAL A 204 18.40 -30.61 9.94
CA VAL A 204 17.37 -30.60 10.97
C VAL A 204 16.77 -32.01 11.02
N GLY A 205 16.92 -32.68 12.17
CA GLY A 205 16.45 -34.05 12.32
C GLY A 205 14.92 -34.12 12.15
N ASN A 206 14.43 -35.25 11.60
CA ASN A 206 13.00 -35.51 11.39
C ASN A 206 12.10 -35.24 12.62
N ASP A 207 12.64 -35.36 13.83
CA ASP A 207 11.92 -35.08 15.08
C ASP A 207 11.67 -33.59 15.34
N ALA A 208 12.56 -32.71 14.88
CA ALA A 208 12.38 -31.25 15.00
C ALA A 208 11.31 -30.76 14.00
N VAL A 209 11.32 -31.29 12.77
CA VAL A 209 10.29 -31.00 11.75
C VAL A 209 8.92 -31.49 12.22
N ALA A 210 8.82 -32.70 12.78
CA ALA A 210 7.55 -33.25 13.29
C ALA A 210 7.00 -32.49 14.50
N LYS A 211 7.87 -31.92 15.36
CA LYS A 211 7.46 -31.05 16.47
C LYS A 211 6.98 -29.69 15.99
N SER A 212 7.64 -29.09 15.00
CA SER A 212 7.25 -27.84 14.36
C SER A 212 5.88 -27.97 13.69
N ASP A 213 5.63 -29.01 12.91
CA ASP A 213 4.35 -29.24 12.24
C ASP A 213 3.18 -29.42 13.22
N ARG A 214 3.39 -30.12 14.34
CA ARG A 214 2.35 -30.26 15.41
C ARG A 214 2.04 -28.91 16.06
N SER A 215 3.03 -28.05 16.25
CA SER A 215 2.83 -26.70 16.79
C SER A 215 1.97 -25.86 15.85
N VAL A 216 2.26 -25.88 14.54
CA VAL A 216 1.47 -25.17 13.52
C VAL A 216 0.02 -25.65 13.50
N GLN A 217 -0.20 -26.97 13.51
CA GLN A 217 -1.56 -27.54 13.51
C GLN A 217 -2.36 -27.15 14.74
N ASN A 218 -1.74 -27.06 15.93
CA ASN A 218 -2.41 -26.66 17.17
C ASN A 218 -2.86 -25.20 17.11
N ILE A 219 -2.01 -24.30 16.59
CA ILE A 219 -2.35 -22.87 16.47
C ILE A 219 -3.46 -22.68 15.44
N VAL A 220 -3.36 -23.33 14.29
CA VAL A 220 -4.42 -23.29 13.26
C VAL A 220 -5.74 -23.84 13.80
N ALA A 221 -5.71 -24.93 14.58
CA ALA A 221 -6.91 -25.46 15.24
C ALA A 221 -7.52 -24.45 16.22
N ALA A 222 -6.71 -23.75 17.01
CA ALA A 222 -7.19 -22.72 17.91
C ALA A 222 -7.83 -21.54 17.13
N ILE A 223 -7.22 -21.09 16.03
CA ILE A 223 -7.84 -20.07 15.16
C ILE A 223 -9.22 -20.53 14.70
N ASN A 224 -9.31 -21.75 14.19
CA ASN A 224 -10.55 -22.31 13.67
C ASN A 224 -11.62 -22.45 14.77
N GLU A 225 -11.23 -22.87 15.97
CA GLU A 225 -12.13 -23.00 17.11
C GLU A 225 -12.71 -21.66 17.56
N HIS A 226 -11.86 -20.63 17.72
CA HIS A 226 -12.30 -19.28 18.10
C HIS A 226 -13.26 -18.69 17.07
N LEU A 227 -12.97 -18.79 15.78
CA LEU A 227 -13.83 -18.25 14.72
C LEU A 227 -15.15 -19.03 14.64
N ALA A 228 -15.10 -20.36 14.71
CA ALA A 228 -16.31 -21.19 14.69
C ALA A 228 -17.22 -20.91 15.89
N ALA A 229 -16.67 -20.66 17.07
CA ALA A 229 -17.42 -20.24 18.24
C ALA A 229 -18.11 -18.88 18.01
N GLY A 230 -17.40 -17.91 17.42
CA GLY A 230 -17.94 -16.61 17.04
C GLY A 230 -19.11 -16.74 16.04
N TRP A 231 -18.94 -17.51 14.96
CA TRP A 231 -20.02 -17.76 13.99
C TRP A 231 -21.27 -18.37 14.63
N LYS A 232 -21.08 -19.33 15.52
CA LYS A 232 -22.18 -19.97 16.23
C LYS A 232 -22.94 -18.99 17.14
N VAL A 233 -22.21 -18.12 17.86
CA VAL A 233 -22.82 -17.11 18.74
C VAL A 233 -23.62 -16.10 17.92
N GLN A 234 -23.12 -15.69 16.76
CA GLN A 234 -23.77 -14.73 15.88
C GLN A 234 -24.80 -15.35 14.93
N GLY A 235 -24.96 -16.69 14.95
CA GLY A 235 -25.89 -17.39 14.05
C GLY A 235 -25.51 -17.28 12.57
N VAL A 236 -24.23 -17.19 12.25
CA VAL A 236 -23.68 -17.07 10.89
C VAL A 236 -23.16 -18.43 10.44
N GLU A 237 -23.54 -18.84 9.24
CA GLU A 237 -22.93 -19.97 8.55
C GLU A 237 -21.83 -19.45 7.62
N PRO A 238 -20.57 -19.89 7.81
CA PRO A 238 -19.48 -19.41 6.98
C PRO A 238 -19.63 -19.87 5.52
N SER A 239 -19.08 -19.07 4.61
CA SER A 239 -19.03 -19.40 3.18
C SER A 239 -18.35 -20.75 2.93
N PRO A 240 -18.67 -21.46 1.85
CA PRO A 240 -18.00 -22.72 1.53
C PRO A 240 -16.50 -22.49 1.28
N PRO A 241 -15.70 -23.56 1.25
CA PRO A 241 -14.31 -23.46 0.85
C PRO A 241 -14.17 -22.86 -0.56
N ALA A 242 -13.18 -22.00 -0.75
CA ALA A 242 -12.79 -21.48 -2.05
C ALA A 242 -12.35 -22.64 -2.96
N ASP A 243 -12.68 -22.54 -4.25
CA ASP A 243 -12.09 -23.43 -5.22
C ASP A 243 -10.57 -23.21 -5.33
N ASP A 244 -9.89 -24.10 -6.00
CA ASP A 244 -8.42 -24.07 -6.08
C ASP A 244 -7.91 -22.88 -6.90
N ALA A 245 -8.66 -22.38 -7.85
CA ALA A 245 -8.27 -21.23 -8.66
C ALA A 245 -8.34 -19.93 -7.85
N GLU A 246 -9.46 -19.70 -7.15
CA GLU A 246 -9.64 -18.56 -6.25
C GLU A 246 -8.58 -18.55 -5.16
N TRP A 247 -8.38 -19.69 -4.49
CA TRP A 247 -7.38 -19.79 -3.43
C TRP A 247 -5.95 -19.55 -3.95
N LEU A 248 -5.58 -20.15 -5.09
CA LEU A 248 -4.25 -20.00 -5.66
C LEU A 248 -3.96 -18.54 -6.03
N ARG A 249 -4.89 -17.88 -6.69
CA ARG A 249 -4.76 -16.47 -7.07
C ARG A 249 -4.57 -15.60 -5.83
N ARG A 250 -5.41 -15.78 -4.81
CA ARG A 250 -5.36 -15.04 -3.56
C ARG A 250 -4.02 -15.20 -2.85
N VAL A 251 -3.57 -16.43 -2.61
CA VAL A 251 -2.33 -16.67 -1.86
C VAL A 251 -1.10 -16.15 -2.60
N TYR A 252 -1.08 -16.17 -3.93
CA TYR A 252 -0.03 -15.56 -4.73
C TYR A 252 0.01 -14.04 -4.55
N LEU A 253 -1.12 -13.38 -4.67
CA LEU A 253 -1.23 -11.93 -4.49
C LEU A 253 -0.87 -11.50 -3.07
N ASP A 254 -1.38 -12.19 -2.05
CA ASP A 254 -1.16 -11.83 -0.65
C ASP A 254 0.28 -12.12 -0.19
N VAL A 255 0.90 -13.21 -0.62
CA VAL A 255 2.23 -13.61 -0.15
C VAL A 255 3.35 -12.98 -0.97
N ILE A 256 3.25 -13.01 -2.31
CA ILE A 256 4.34 -12.60 -3.20
C ILE A 256 4.00 -11.42 -4.13
N GLY A 257 2.77 -10.90 -4.06
CA GLY A 257 2.40 -9.63 -4.66
C GLY A 257 2.08 -9.66 -6.17
N HIS A 258 1.86 -10.83 -6.76
CA HIS A 258 1.44 -10.95 -8.15
C HIS A 258 0.67 -12.25 -8.40
N ILE A 259 -0.06 -12.34 -9.51
CA ILE A 259 -0.79 -13.55 -9.92
C ILE A 259 0.18 -14.72 -10.22
N PRO A 260 -0.29 -15.99 -10.17
CA PRO A 260 0.54 -17.13 -10.54
C PRO A 260 0.83 -17.17 -12.04
N PRO A 261 2.03 -17.62 -12.45
CA PRO A 261 2.31 -17.94 -13.85
C PRO A 261 1.37 -19.03 -14.39
N VAL A 262 1.05 -18.99 -15.70
CA VAL A 262 0.13 -19.94 -16.34
C VAL A 262 0.51 -21.39 -16.08
N GLU A 263 1.78 -21.73 -16.22
CA GLU A 263 2.29 -23.08 -16.06
C GLU A 263 2.14 -23.60 -14.62
N VAL A 264 2.27 -22.69 -13.65
CA VAL A 264 2.04 -23.00 -12.22
C VAL A 264 0.55 -23.22 -11.96
N ALA A 265 -0.30 -22.34 -12.48
CA ALA A 265 -1.74 -22.47 -12.35
C ALA A 265 -2.24 -23.78 -12.96
N GLU A 266 -1.82 -24.14 -14.18
CA GLU A 266 -2.16 -25.41 -14.84
C GLU A 266 -1.76 -26.62 -14.00
N LYS A 267 -0.50 -26.63 -13.51
CA LYS A 267 0.01 -27.72 -12.69
C LYS A 267 -0.77 -27.89 -11.38
N PHE A 268 -1.02 -26.78 -10.69
CA PHE A 268 -1.73 -26.78 -9.41
C PHE A 268 -3.19 -27.22 -9.55
N LEU A 269 -3.89 -26.73 -10.58
CA LEU A 269 -5.29 -27.09 -10.84
C LEU A 269 -5.43 -28.57 -11.24
N ALA A 270 -4.43 -29.16 -11.87
CA ALA A 270 -4.40 -30.57 -12.22
C ALA A 270 -3.96 -31.48 -11.06
N ASP A 271 -3.29 -30.94 -10.03
CA ASP A 271 -2.78 -31.72 -8.90
C ASP A 271 -3.94 -32.17 -7.99
N ARG A 272 -3.93 -33.45 -7.61
CA ARG A 272 -4.91 -34.08 -6.71
C ARG A 272 -4.40 -34.29 -5.28
N ASP A 273 -3.21 -33.82 -4.97
CA ASP A 273 -2.65 -33.93 -3.62
C ASP A 273 -3.48 -33.11 -2.64
N VAL A 274 -3.93 -33.72 -1.55
CA VAL A 274 -4.72 -33.07 -0.51
C VAL A 274 -3.95 -31.97 0.22
N ARG A 275 -2.62 -32.02 0.22
CA ARG A 275 -1.74 -31.02 0.83
C ARG A 275 -1.13 -30.04 -0.19
N LYS A 276 -1.66 -29.97 -1.40
CA LYS A 276 -1.10 -29.09 -2.45
C LYS A 276 -1.09 -27.61 -2.05
N ARG A 277 -2.11 -27.14 -1.32
CA ARG A 277 -2.18 -25.74 -0.83
C ARG A 277 -1.08 -25.44 0.18
N GLU A 278 -0.83 -26.33 1.11
CA GLU A 278 0.26 -26.22 2.08
C GLU A 278 1.63 -26.17 1.38
N LYS A 279 1.86 -27.09 0.44
CA LYS A 279 3.13 -27.14 -0.34
C LYS A 279 3.37 -25.86 -1.16
N VAL A 280 2.31 -25.32 -1.77
CA VAL A 280 2.40 -24.05 -2.50
C VAL A 280 2.73 -22.91 -1.54
N LEU A 281 2.05 -22.82 -0.39
CA LEU A 281 2.33 -21.80 0.61
C LEU A 281 3.79 -21.83 1.07
N ASP A 282 4.33 -23.03 1.38
CA ASP A 282 5.74 -23.19 1.77
C ASP A 282 6.68 -22.72 0.66
N THR A 283 6.36 -23.07 -0.60
CA THR A 283 7.15 -22.60 -1.75
C THR A 283 7.13 -21.06 -1.88
N LEU A 284 5.97 -20.44 -1.68
CA LEU A 284 5.82 -18.99 -1.78
C LEU A 284 6.55 -18.24 -0.65
N LEU A 285 6.54 -18.78 0.56
CA LEU A 285 7.27 -18.20 1.69
C LEU A 285 8.78 -18.21 1.50
N ASP A 286 9.30 -19.14 0.69
CA ASP A 286 10.72 -19.22 0.34
C ASP A 286 11.07 -18.58 -1.01
N ASP A 287 10.07 -18.07 -1.74
CA ASP A 287 10.28 -17.39 -3.02
C ASP A 287 10.96 -16.03 -2.84
N PRO A 288 11.96 -15.65 -3.65
CA PRO A 288 12.51 -14.29 -3.65
C PRO A 288 11.48 -13.17 -3.85
N ALA A 289 10.35 -13.47 -4.49
CA ALA A 289 9.25 -12.52 -4.66
C ALA A 289 8.57 -12.18 -3.33
N TYR A 290 8.55 -13.09 -2.34
CA TYR A 290 8.13 -12.79 -0.96
C TYR A 290 8.94 -11.63 -0.39
N VAL A 291 10.26 -11.71 -0.48
CA VAL A 291 11.16 -10.66 0.03
C VAL A 291 10.91 -9.33 -0.69
N ARG A 292 10.70 -9.37 -2.01
CA ARG A 292 10.41 -8.16 -2.81
C ARG A 292 9.09 -7.53 -2.39
N ASN A 293 8.02 -8.31 -2.31
CA ASN A 293 6.67 -7.84 -1.95
C ASN A 293 6.68 -7.19 -0.55
N TRP A 294 7.15 -7.90 0.47
CA TRP A 294 7.17 -7.39 1.83
C TRP A 294 8.13 -6.21 2.02
N THR A 295 9.20 -6.13 1.23
CA THR A 295 10.04 -4.92 1.18
C THR A 295 9.25 -3.72 0.68
N VAL A 296 8.45 -3.87 -0.37
CA VAL A 296 7.64 -2.77 -0.93
C VAL A 296 6.55 -2.34 0.05
N VAL A 297 5.79 -3.31 0.58
CA VAL A 297 4.72 -3.06 1.57
C VAL A 297 5.27 -2.27 2.76
N TRP A 298 6.33 -2.75 3.41
CA TRP A 298 6.90 -2.08 4.58
C TRP A 298 7.63 -0.79 4.26
N THR A 299 8.25 -0.64 3.08
CA THR A 299 8.83 0.65 2.67
C THR A 299 7.74 1.73 2.59
N ASN A 300 6.63 1.41 1.93
CA ASN A 300 5.53 2.36 1.76
C ASN A 300 4.87 2.71 3.09
N LEU A 301 4.70 1.73 3.98
CA LEU A 301 4.15 1.96 5.31
C LEU A 301 5.06 2.81 6.19
N LEU A 302 6.38 2.53 6.19
CA LEU A 302 7.34 3.19 7.09
C LEU A 302 7.65 4.63 6.68
N ILE A 303 7.78 4.94 5.40
CA ILE A 303 8.23 6.25 4.90
C ILE A 303 7.31 6.89 3.86
N GLY A 304 6.15 6.31 3.60
CA GLY A 304 5.25 6.77 2.55
C GLY A 304 5.82 6.57 1.15
N ARG A 305 5.23 7.26 0.17
CA ARG A 305 5.64 7.20 -1.26
C ARG A 305 6.39 8.44 -1.72
N SER A 306 6.31 9.53 -0.95
CA SER A 306 6.93 10.82 -1.29
C SER A 306 8.46 10.75 -1.20
N ASP A 307 9.13 11.42 -2.11
CA ASP A 307 10.58 11.60 -2.07
C ASP A 307 10.97 12.73 -1.11
N SER A 308 11.89 12.45 -0.21
CA SER A 308 12.49 13.43 0.70
C SER A 308 14.00 13.46 0.52
N ARG A 309 14.60 14.67 0.60
CA ARG A 309 16.05 14.85 0.53
C ARG A 309 16.79 14.20 1.71
N ASP A 310 16.08 13.99 2.81
CA ASP A 310 16.64 13.47 4.05
C ASP A 310 16.49 11.95 4.17
N VAL A 311 15.89 11.31 3.19
CA VAL A 311 15.59 9.88 3.17
C VAL A 311 16.24 9.20 1.97
N ASN A 312 16.86 8.06 2.23
CA ASN A 312 17.40 7.17 1.20
C ASN A 312 16.54 5.90 1.11
N ARG A 313 15.45 5.97 0.33
CA ARG A 313 14.54 4.84 0.09
C ARG A 313 15.28 3.55 -0.34
N PRO A 314 16.25 3.58 -1.29
CA PRO A 314 17.00 2.38 -1.65
C PRO A 314 17.76 1.74 -0.47
N ALA A 315 18.30 2.53 0.46
CA ALA A 315 19.00 2.01 1.64
C ALA A 315 18.02 1.35 2.62
N LEU A 316 16.85 1.94 2.87
CA LEU A 316 15.79 1.30 3.66
C LEU A 316 15.33 0.00 3.00
N GLN A 317 15.09 0.00 1.69
CA GLN A 317 14.71 -1.20 0.96
C GLN A 317 15.79 -2.29 1.02
N LYS A 318 17.07 -1.92 1.01
CA LYS A 318 18.16 -2.88 1.21
C LYS A 318 18.10 -3.51 2.60
N PHE A 319 17.92 -2.70 3.64
CA PHE A 319 17.77 -3.17 5.02
C PHE A 319 16.58 -4.14 5.15
N LEU A 320 15.42 -3.78 4.61
CA LEU A 320 14.22 -4.61 4.63
C LEU A 320 14.41 -5.92 3.86
N ARG A 321 14.98 -5.87 2.65
CA ARG A 321 15.29 -7.08 1.87
C ARG A 321 16.19 -8.05 2.63
N GLU A 322 17.25 -7.55 3.24
CA GLU A 322 18.17 -8.37 4.03
C GLU A 322 17.49 -8.96 5.27
N SER A 323 16.58 -8.20 5.89
CA SER A 323 15.81 -8.64 7.06
C SER A 323 14.80 -9.71 6.70
N PHE A 324 13.97 -9.52 5.68
CA PHE A 324 12.98 -10.50 5.24
C PHE A 324 13.63 -11.76 4.62
N ALA A 325 14.73 -11.61 3.88
CA ALA A 325 15.46 -12.75 3.34
C ALA A 325 16.03 -13.68 4.44
N LYS A 326 16.42 -13.11 5.58
CA LYS A 326 16.90 -13.84 6.75
C LYS A 326 15.80 -14.23 7.72
N ASN A 327 14.55 -13.85 7.43
CA ASN A 327 13.40 -13.97 8.35
C ASN A 327 13.75 -13.45 9.76
N ARG A 328 14.31 -12.23 9.84
CA ARG A 328 14.71 -11.63 11.12
C ARG A 328 13.51 -11.46 12.02
N PRO A 329 13.66 -11.67 13.34
CA PRO A 329 12.62 -11.43 14.33
C PRO A 329 12.05 -10.01 14.23
N TRP A 330 10.73 -9.89 14.22
CA TRP A 330 10.06 -8.59 14.07
C TRP A 330 10.43 -7.59 15.17
N ASN A 331 10.54 -8.04 16.42
CA ASN A 331 10.95 -7.19 17.55
C ASN A 331 12.37 -6.61 17.37
N GLU A 332 13.29 -7.36 16.75
CA GLU A 332 14.63 -6.85 16.43
C GLU A 332 14.57 -5.76 15.37
N MET A 333 13.74 -5.94 14.33
CA MET A 333 13.56 -4.93 13.29
C MET A 333 12.96 -3.65 13.88
N VAL A 334 11.92 -3.76 14.73
CA VAL A 334 11.34 -2.61 15.43
C VAL A 334 12.37 -1.92 16.31
N SER A 335 13.14 -2.68 17.08
CA SER A 335 14.23 -2.11 17.91
C SER A 335 15.21 -1.30 17.09
N GLU A 336 15.61 -1.79 15.91
CA GLU A 336 16.52 -1.06 15.03
C GLU A 336 15.88 0.19 14.43
N PHE A 337 14.61 0.17 14.01
CA PHE A 337 13.94 1.38 13.53
C PHE A 337 13.90 2.50 14.58
N ILE A 338 13.72 2.15 15.84
CA ILE A 338 13.64 3.12 16.94
C ILE A 338 15.02 3.59 17.38
N SER A 339 16.01 2.68 17.48
CA SER A 339 17.31 2.97 18.08
C SER A 339 18.41 3.32 17.06
N ALA A 340 18.15 3.20 15.75
CA ALA A 340 19.15 3.40 14.69
C ALA A 340 19.88 4.73 14.78
N GLU A 341 21.17 4.70 14.52
CA GLU A 341 22.06 5.86 14.40
C GLU A 341 22.94 5.77 13.16
N GLY A 342 23.52 6.89 12.76
CA GLY A 342 24.43 6.99 11.63
C GLY A 342 23.78 7.49 10.35
N SER A 343 24.53 7.40 9.26
CA SER A 343 24.15 7.94 7.96
C SER A 343 23.07 7.10 7.27
N PHE A 344 22.13 7.78 6.62
CA PHE A 344 20.96 7.23 5.95
C PHE A 344 21.27 6.16 4.88
N ASP A 345 22.48 6.16 4.33
CA ASP A 345 22.92 5.23 3.29
C ASP A 345 23.71 4.03 3.82
N GLN A 346 24.33 4.18 4.99
CA GLN A 346 25.08 3.12 5.65
C GLN A 346 24.19 2.28 6.56
N ASN A 347 23.27 2.93 7.26
CA ASN A 347 22.26 2.27 8.11
C ASN A 347 20.84 2.55 7.57
N GLY A 348 20.29 1.59 6.84
CA GLY A 348 18.98 1.75 6.22
C GLY A 348 17.84 2.00 7.21
N ALA A 349 17.91 1.49 8.44
CA ALA A 349 16.89 1.65 9.46
C ALA A 349 16.73 3.13 9.92
N THR A 350 17.78 3.97 9.82
CA THR A 350 17.70 5.40 10.17
C THR A 350 16.66 6.16 9.35
N ASN A 351 16.36 5.67 8.15
CA ASN A 351 15.45 6.33 7.22
C ASN A 351 14.02 6.43 7.75
N PHE A 352 13.59 5.51 8.62
CA PHE A 352 12.28 5.60 9.28
C PHE A 352 12.14 6.91 10.09
N LEU A 353 13.06 7.16 11.02
CA LEU A 353 13.00 8.38 11.81
C LEU A 353 13.36 9.63 10.99
N LEU A 354 14.30 9.54 10.05
CA LEU A 354 14.64 10.67 9.17
C LEU A 354 13.45 11.18 8.35
N ALA A 355 12.54 10.29 7.95
CA ALA A 355 11.32 10.66 7.26
C ALA A 355 10.36 11.50 8.12
N HIS A 356 10.41 11.32 9.45
CA HIS A 356 9.39 11.84 10.37
C HIS A 356 9.96 12.77 11.45
N LEU A 357 11.29 13.00 11.49
CA LEU A 357 11.95 13.78 12.53
C LEU A 357 11.93 15.28 12.22
N ASN A 358 10.77 15.90 12.32
CA ASN A 358 10.56 17.32 12.22
C ASN A 358 9.64 17.80 13.37
N ASN A 359 9.37 19.08 13.47
CA ASN A 359 8.40 19.66 14.40
C ASN A 359 8.49 19.04 15.82
N GLN A 360 9.67 19.12 16.48
CA GLN A 360 9.91 18.53 17.81
C GLN A 360 9.63 17.01 17.87
N ALA A 361 9.90 16.29 16.82
CA ALA A 361 9.65 14.85 16.70
C ALA A 361 8.17 14.43 16.87
N VAL A 362 7.22 15.34 16.70
CA VAL A 362 5.78 15.04 16.80
C VAL A 362 5.35 14.00 15.77
N PRO A 363 5.70 14.13 14.47
CA PRO A 363 5.35 13.10 13.51
C PRO A 363 6.03 11.75 13.80
N ALA A 364 7.31 11.75 14.24
CA ALA A 364 8.01 10.52 14.61
C ALA A 364 7.30 9.79 15.76
N THR A 365 6.79 10.52 16.75
CA THR A 365 6.03 9.97 17.87
C THR A 365 4.71 9.37 17.39
N ALA A 366 3.95 10.12 16.60
CA ALA A 366 2.65 9.70 16.11
C ALA A 366 2.74 8.46 15.20
N ILE A 367 3.70 8.46 14.24
CA ILE A 367 3.87 7.34 13.31
C ILE A 367 4.42 6.08 14.01
N THR A 368 5.28 6.24 15.00
CA THR A 368 5.78 5.12 15.81
C THR A 368 4.62 4.44 16.54
N ALA A 369 3.72 5.22 17.15
CA ALA A 369 2.53 4.68 17.79
C ALA A 369 1.57 4.02 16.78
N LYS A 370 1.34 4.66 15.65
CA LYS A 370 0.47 4.17 14.58
C LYS A 370 0.95 2.83 14.03
N ILE A 371 2.21 2.75 13.61
CA ILE A 371 2.74 1.56 12.93
C ILE A 371 3.03 0.42 13.90
N PHE A 372 3.73 0.71 15.00
CA PHE A 372 4.24 -0.36 15.87
C PHE A 372 3.37 -0.67 17.08
N LEU A 373 2.50 0.26 17.48
CA LEU A 373 1.58 0.03 18.60
C LEU A 373 0.11 -0.05 18.16
N GLY A 374 -0.18 0.20 16.88
CA GLY A 374 -1.54 0.19 16.37
C GLY A 374 -2.42 1.26 17.02
N ARG A 375 -1.87 2.45 17.34
CA ARG A 375 -2.59 3.51 18.06
C ARG A 375 -2.46 4.86 17.38
N GLN A 376 -3.59 5.47 17.05
CA GLN A 376 -3.66 6.82 16.51
C GLN A 376 -3.69 7.84 17.64
N ILE A 377 -2.52 8.36 18.03
CA ILE A 377 -2.38 9.32 19.12
C ILE A 377 -2.06 10.75 18.65
N GLY A 378 -2.04 11.01 17.34
CA GLY A 378 -1.61 12.29 16.80
C GLY A 378 -2.39 13.51 17.32
N CYS A 379 -3.69 13.38 17.58
CA CYS A 379 -4.52 14.45 18.16
C CYS A 379 -4.10 14.84 19.60
N THR A 380 -3.47 13.91 20.34
CA THR A 380 -3.10 14.13 21.74
C THR A 380 -1.86 15.03 21.91
N GLN A 381 -1.22 15.45 20.82
CA GLN A 381 -0.22 16.51 20.88
C GLN A 381 -0.79 17.86 21.41
N CYS A 382 -2.09 18.14 21.16
CA CYS A 382 -2.72 19.41 21.49
C CYS A 382 -3.77 19.34 22.61
N HIS A 383 -4.45 18.19 22.76
CA HIS A 383 -5.49 17.97 23.76
C HIS A 383 -5.63 16.50 24.12
N ASP A 384 -6.33 16.18 25.19
CA ASP A 384 -6.65 14.79 25.54
C ASP A 384 -7.44 14.14 24.41
N HIS A 385 -7.22 12.84 24.18
CA HIS A 385 -7.93 12.12 23.14
C HIS A 385 -9.46 12.15 23.37
N PRO A 386 -10.27 12.42 22.33
CA PRO A 386 -11.70 12.60 22.52
C PRO A 386 -12.46 11.31 22.87
N PHE A 387 -11.92 10.15 22.52
CA PHE A 387 -12.62 8.85 22.62
C PHE A 387 -11.89 7.80 23.43
N ASN A 388 -10.61 8.00 23.80
CA ASN A 388 -9.83 7.05 24.59
C ASN A 388 -9.11 7.74 25.75
N ASP A 389 -8.39 6.95 26.57
CA ASP A 389 -7.74 7.44 27.78
C ASP A 389 -6.40 8.15 27.56
N TRP A 390 -5.96 8.31 26.30
CA TRP A 390 -4.70 8.99 26.01
C TRP A 390 -4.81 10.48 26.32
N LYS A 391 -3.88 10.93 27.19
CA LYS A 391 -3.79 12.33 27.60
C LYS A 391 -2.67 13.04 26.84
N GLN A 392 -2.78 14.36 26.74
CA GLN A 392 -1.72 15.18 26.18
C GLN A 392 -0.38 14.94 26.89
N ASP A 393 -0.38 14.80 28.21
CA ASP A 393 0.83 14.51 28.98
C ASP A 393 1.46 13.16 28.60
N ALA A 394 0.65 12.14 28.29
CA ALA A 394 1.14 10.83 27.84
C ALA A 394 1.79 10.91 26.46
N PHE A 395 1.23 11.69 25.53
CA PHE A 395 1.86 11.95 24.23
C PHE A 395 3.25 12.56 24.38
N TRP A 396 3.36 13.62 25.17
CA TRP A 396 4.63 14.32 25.35
C TRP A 396 5.63 13.52 26.18
N SER A 397 5.17 12.67 27.12
CA SER A 397 6.03 11.68 27.80
C SER A 397 6.62 10.68 26.81
N PHE A 398 5.80 10.18 25.86
CA PHE A 398 6.29 9.31 24.78
C PHE A 398 7.19 10.07 23.81
N ASN A 399 6.83 11.29 23.43
CA ASN A 399 7.65 12.16 22.58
C ASN A 399 9.04 12.44 23.19
N SER A 400 9.15 12.47 24.53
CA SER A 400 10.40 12.72 25.23
C SER A 400 11.53 11.74 24.87
N PHE A 401 11.18 10.52 24.40
CA PHE A 401 12.18 9.56 23.94
C PHE A 401 12.88 9.99 22.66
N PHE A 402 12.27 10.82 21.85
CA PHE A 402 12.83 11.30 20.58
C PHE A 402 13.53 12.65 20.68
N GLN A 403 13.44 13.36 21.81
CA GLN A 403 13.98 14.72 21.98
C GLN A 403 15.52 14.78 21.93
N GLN A 404 16.20 13.68 22.23
CA GLN A 404 17.67 13.59 22.08
C GLN A 404 18.09 13.37 20.62
N THR A 405 17.15 13.13 19.68
CA THR A 405 17.49 12.83 18.30
C THR A 405 17.76 14.10 17.51
N LYS A 406 18.81 14.07 16.71
CA LYS A 406 19.24 15.17 15.85
C LYS A 406 19.53 14.66 14.45
N VAL A 407 19.09 15.41 13.44
CA VAL A 407 19.55 15.23 12.06
C VAL A 407 20.86 15.99 11.88
N ALA A 408 21.92 15.27 11.57
CA ALA A 408 23.22 15.83 11.20
C ALA A 408 23.45 15.74 9.69
N ARG A 409 24.33 16.59 9.16
CA ARG A 409 24.81 16.51 7.78
C ARG A 409 26.22 15.97 7.78
N VAL A 410 26.44 14.88 7.07
CA VAL A 410 27.75 14.25 6.94
C VAL A 410 28.26 14.46 5.52
N ASP A 411 29.45 15.04 5.40
CA ASP A 411 30.09 15.26 4.10
C ASP A 411 30.59 13.94 3.53
N ARG A 412 30.24 13.68 2.29
CA ARG A 412 30.74 12.56 1.51
C ARG A 412 31.87 13.03 0.62
N SER A 413 33.04 12.44 0.81
CA SER A 413 34.19 12.63 -0.06
C SER A 413 34.37 11.41 -0.97
N ASP A 414 34.82 11.63 -2.20
CA ASP A 414 35.27 10.55 -3.07
C ASP A 414 36.64 10.01 -2.60
N SER A 415 37.10 8.96 -3.26
CA SER A 415 38.41 8.34 -2.97
C SER A 415 39.61 9.30 -3.16
N ALA A 416 39.39 10.46 -3.77
CA ALA A 416 40.37 11.54 -3.93
C ALA A 416 40.21 12.67 -2.90
N GLY A 417 39.30 12.51 -1.89
CA GLY A 417 39.04 13.50 -0.86
C GLY A 417 38.22 14.71 -1.30
N LYS A 418 37.64 14.69 -2.50
CA LYS A 418 36.79 15.77 -2.99
C LYS A 418 35.34 15.57 -2.52
N MET A 419 34.77 16.59 -1.88
CA MET A 419 33.37 16.57 -1.44
C MET A 419 32.42 16.31 -2.61
N LYS A 420 31.64 15.24 -2.52
CA LYS A 420 30.75 14.79 -3.59
C LYS A 420 29.26 15.10 -3.30
N SER A 421 28.85 14.99 -2.06
CA SER A 421 27.48 15.25 -1.61
C SER A 421 27.42 15.28 -0.08
N GLN A 422 26.29 15.73 0.47
CA GLN A 422 25.97 15.58 1.90
C GLN A 422 24.94 14.47 2.08
N ALA A 423 25.11 13.70 3.15
CA ALA A 423 24.16 12.68 3.62
C ALA A 423 23.51 13.12 4.92
N SER A 424 22.25 12.79 5.11
CA SER A 424 21.59 12.94 6.40
C SER A 424 21.96 11.79 7.32
N ALA A 425 22.17 12.09 8.60
CA ALA A 425 22.48 11.10 9.62
C ALA A 425 21.66 11.37 10.88
N LEU A 426 21.30 10.30 11.59
CA LEU A 426 20.74 10.37 12.93
C LEU A 426 21.86 10.32 13.97
N GLU A 427 21.85 11.28 14.86
CA GLU A 427 22.74 11.33 16.02
C GLU A 427 21.94 11.50 17.31
N THR A 428 22.45 10.95 18.41
CA THR A 428 21.92 11.21 19.74
C THR A 428 22.66 12.37 20.37
N LYS A 429 21.94 13.39 20.82
CA LYS A 429 22.46 14.48 21.64
C LYS A 429 22.56 14.00 23.09
N HIS A 430 23.69 14.20 23.74
CA HIS A 430 23.84 14.00 25.17
C HIS A 430 23.24 15.18 25.96
N VAL A 431 21.90 15.25 25.95
CA VAL A 431 21.11 16.30 26.63
C VAL A 431 20.06 15.63 27.50
N GLY A 432 20.15 15.87 28.79
CA GLY A 432 19.14 15.40 29.74
C GLY A 432 18.03 16.42 30.00
N GLY A 433 17.19 16.10 30.96
CA GLY A 433 16.12 16.96 31.45
C GLY A 433 14.75 16.76 30.80
N PRO A 434 13.77 17.56 31.23
CA PRO A 434 12.37 17.40 30.82
C PRO A 434 12.11 17.86 29.38
N THR A 435 11.02 17.37 28.84
CA THR A 435 10.42 17.86 27.60
C THR A 435 9.35 18.91 27.94
N HIS A 436 9.40 20.06 27.28
CA HIS A 436 8.46 21.16 27.47
C HIS A 436 7.39 21.12 26.39
N PHE A 437 6.15 21.34 26.78
CA PHE A 437 5.03 21.45 25.85
C PHE A 437 3.99 22.46 26.35
N GLU A 438 3.21 23.00 25.43
CA GLU A 438 2.17 23.97 25.72
C GLU A 438 0.80 23.28 25.80
N LYS A 439 0.07 23.56 26.88
CA LYS A 439 -1.34 23.19 26.98
C LYS A 439 -2.22 24.17 26.19
N ARG A 440 -3.41 23.71 25.79
CA ARG A 440 -4.37 24.51 25.01
C ARG A 440 -4.74 25.86 25.67
N ASN A 441 -4.54 26.01 26.96
CA ASN A 441 -4.75 27.27 27.70
C ASN A 441 -3.52 28.18 27.74
N GLY A 442 -2.46 27.89 27.00
CA GLY A 442 -1.23 28.68 26.95
C GLY A 442 -0.23 28.37 28.08
N LEU A 443 -0.54 27.45 29.00
CA LEU A 443 0.35 27.11 30.09
C LEU A 443 1.42 26.12 29.63
N MET A 444 2.70 26.48 29.84
CA MET A 444 3.82 25.57 29.64
C MET A 444 3.82 24.48 30.72
N GLN A 445 4.00 23.24 30.28
CA GLN A 445 4.12 22.06 31.12
C GLN A 445 5.45 21.35 30.81
N VAL A 446 5.88 20.53 31.75
CA VAL A 446 7.05 19.66 31.59
C VAL A 446 6.67 18.21 31.81
N THR A 447 7.31 17.32 31.07
CA THR A 447 7.17 15.88 31.24
C THR A 447 8.51 15.20 31.06
N PHE A 448 8.58 13.94 31.49
CA PHE A 448 9.77 13.09 31.45
C PHE A 448 9.52 11.84 30.63
N PRO A 449 10.56 11.16 30.13
CA PRO A 449 10.37 9.94 29.32
C PRO A 449 9.64 8.86 30.12
N LYS A 450 8.44 8.52 29.64
CA LYS A 450 7.60 7.48 30.24
C LYS A 450 6.83 6.75 29.12
N PHE A 451 6.88 5.41 29.16
CA PHE A 451 6.19 4.55 28.24
C PHE A 451 5.47 3.45 29.01
N ASP A 452 4.19 3.27 28.77
CA ASP A 452 3.33 2.25 29.38
C ASP A 452 3.49 2.14 30.93
N GLY A 453 3.41 3.28 31.61
CA GLY A 453 3.58 3.36 33.07
C GLY A 453 5.04 3.36 33.55
N THR A 454 6.00 2.95 32.74
CA THR A 454 7.42 2.85 33.09
C THR A 454 8.16 4.12 32.74
N SER A 455 8.79 4.76 33.74
CA SER A 455 9.67 5.92 33.58
C SER A 455 11.10 5.47 33.46
N ILE A 456 11.89 6.16 32.65
CA ILE A 456 13.34 5.97 32.57
C ILE A 456 14.05 7.21 33.09
N SER A 457 15.39 7.10 33.33
CA SER A 457 16.21 8.26 33.67
C SER A 457 16.18 9.30 32.54
N ASP A 458 16.10 10.56 32.91
CA ASP A 458 16.21 11.73 32.03
C ASP A 458 17.63 12.29 31.94
N ASP A 459 18.63 11.58 32.46
CA ASP A 459 20.03 11.95 32.39
C ASP A 459 20.53 12.05 30.95
N ALA A 460 21.54 12.91 30.73
CA ALA A 460 22.15 13.13 29.43
C ALA A 460 22.82 11.89 28.84
N ASP A 461 23.31 10.99 29.68
CA ASP A 461 23.99 9.75 29.26
C ASP A 461 23.03 8.59 28.98
N THR A 462 21.74 8.72 29.31
CA THR A 462 20.73 7.72 28.99
C THR A 462 20.30 7.87 27.52
N ASN A 463 20.59 6.87 26.68
CA ASN A 463 20.06 6.85 25.31
C ASN A 463 18.58 6.46 25.34
N ARG A 464 17.72 7.48 25.29
CA ARG A 464 16.25 7.32 25.46
C ARG A 464 15.64 6.43 24.39
N ARG A 465 16.10 6.46 23.12
CA ARG A 465 15.58 5.61 22.05
C ARG A 465 15.92 4.14 22.28
N ASN A 466 17.12 3.84 22.78
CA ASN A 466 17.49 2.47 23.12
C ASN A 466 16.63 1.92 24.26
N GLU A 467 16.32 2.75 25.26
CA GLU A 467 15.43 2.35 26.35
C GLU A 467 13.98 2.17 25.85
N LEU A 468 13.51 3.06 24.97
CA LEU A 468 12.19 2.91 24.34
C LEU A 468 12.10 1.58 23.57
N ALA A 469 13.08 1.26 22.74
CA ALA A 469 13.11 0.03 21.96
C ALA A 469 13.00 -1.22 22.87
N LYS A 470 13.70 -1.22 24.01
CA LYS A 470 13.60 -2.28 25.02
C LYS A 470 12.19 -2.35 25.64
N LEU A 471 11.63 -1.21 26.04
CA LEU A 471 10.30 -1.14 26.65
C LEU A 471 9.19 -1.60 25.70
N MET A 472 9.27 -1.19 24.42
CA MET A 472 8.28 -1.56 23.41
C MET A 472 8.25 -3.06 23.10
N THR A 473 9.37 -3.75 23.25
CA THR A 473 9.52 -5.17 22.91
C THR A 473 9.58 -6.09 24.14
N ALA A 474 9.44 -5.55 25.36
CA ALA A 474 9.49 -6.31 26.60
C ALA A 474 8.17 -7.01 26.90
N GLY A 475 8.27 -8.15 27.62
CA GLY A 475 7.10 -8.90 28.11
C GLY A 475 6.70 -10.08 27.22
N ASP A 476 5.70 -10.81 27.66
CA ASP A 476 5.16 -12.00 27.00
C ASP A 476 4.10 -11.69 25.92
N LYS A 477 3.59 -10.47 25.92
CA LYS A 477 2.65 -9.95 24.93
C LYS A 477 2.78 -8.42 24.81
N PRO A 478 3.88 -7.89 24.29
CA PRO A 478 4.00 -6.46 24.07
C PRO A 478 3.04 -5.97 22.98
N GLN A 479 2.59 -4.71 23.07
CA GLN A 479 1.67 -4.10 22.12
C GLN A 479 2.17 -4.22 20.65
N VAL A 480 3.48 -4.23 20.45
CA VAL A 480 4.11 -4.45 19.13
C VAL A 480 3.69 -5.78 18.50
N SER A 481 3.49 -6.84 19.30
CA SER A 481 3.04 -8.14 18.78
C SER A 481 1.57 -8.12 18.37
N GLU A 482 0.70 -7.50 19.18
CA GLU A 482 -0.73 -7.36 18.84
C GLU A 482 -0.92 -6.51 17.57
N ALA A 483 -0.24 -5.36 17.49
CA ALA A 483 -0.32 -4.47 16.34
C ALA A 483 0.14 -5.17 15.05
N PHE A 484 1.24 -5.93 15.12
CA PHE A 484 1.75 -6.67 13.95
C PHE A 484 0.79 -7.80 13.54
N VAL A 485 0.28 -8.58 14.49
CA VAL A 485 -0.69 -9.65 14.20
C VAL A 485 -1.96 -9.08 13.58
N ASN A 486 -2.51 -7.99 14.14
CA ASN A 486 -3.70 -7.33 13.60
C ASN A 486 -3.47 -6.85 12.16
N ARG A 487 -2.30 -6.27 11.87
CA ARG A 487 -1.92 -5.78 10.54
C ARG A 487 -1.72 -6.91 9.52
N ILE A 488 -1.06 -8.00 9.92
CA ILE A 488 -0.95 -9.17 9.04
C ILE A 488 -2.32 -9.78 8.76
N TRP A 489 -3.19 -9.86 9.78
CA TRP A 489 -4.56 -10.33 9.60
C TRP A 489 -5.34 -9.47 8.61
N ASP A 490 -5.26 -8.14 8.74
CA ASP A 490 -5.86 -7.18 7.81
C ASP A 490 -5.36 -7.38 6.37
N HIS A 491 -4.05 -7.53 6.21
CA HIS A 491 -3.44 -7.76 4.89
C HIS A 491 -4.02 -8.99 4.19
N PHE A 492 -4.27 -10.10 4.91
CA PHE A 492 -4.76 -11.34 4.34
C PHE A 492 -6.28 -11.38 4.17
N PHE A 493 -7.03 -10.79 5.08
CA PHE A 493 -8.49 -10.82 5.05
C PHE A 493 -9.13 -9.57 4.43
N GLY A 494 -8.40 -8.47 4.26
CA GLY A 494 -8.91 -7.17 3.85
C GLY A 494 -9.63 -6.41 4.97
N CYS A 495 -9.51 -6.91 6.20
CA CYS A 495 -10.02 -6.28 7.41
C CYS A 495 -9.31 -6.85 8.63
N GLY A 496 -8.84 -5.98 9.53
CA GLY A 496 -8.23 -6.37 10.80
C GLY A 496 -9.25 -6.76 11.86
N PHE A 497 -8.78 -7.17 13.02
CA PHE A 497 -9.64 -7.36 14.21
C PHE A 497 -10.19 -6.01 14.68
N THR A 498 -9.49 -4.90 14.43
CA THR A 498 -9.97 -3.53 14.62
C THR A 498 -10.06 -2.82 13.28
N ARG A 499 -10.96 -1.84 13.16
CA ARG A 499 -11.10 -1.00 11.98
C ARG A 499 -11.26 0.47 12.40
N PRO A 500 -10.29 1.33 12.10
CA PRO A 500 -9.00 1.09 11.41
C PRO A 500 -8.07 0.11 12.15
N VAL A 501 -7.18 -0.55 11.39
CA VAL A 501 -6.22 -1.53 11.92
C VAL A 501 -5.20 -0.92 12.89
N ASP A 502 -4.94 0.35 12.73
CA ASP A 502 -3.96 1.13 13.50
C ASP A 502 -4.59 2.06 14.56
N ASP A 503 -5.86 1.81 14.91
CA ASP A 503 -6.57 2.56 15.96
C ASP A 503 -7.11 1.61 17.04
N MET A 504 -6.21 0.81 17.62
CA MET A 504 -6.53 -0.15 18.68
C MET A 504 -6.69 0.55 20.03
N GLY A 505 -7.76 0.24 20.73
CA GLY A 505 -8.00 0.80 22.05
C GLY A 505 -9.39 0.49 22.59
N PRO A 506 -9.71 0.94 23.84
CA PRO A 506 -11.02 0.69 24.46
C PRO A 506 -12.21 1.22 23.66
N HIS A 507 -12.00 2.26 22.84
CA HIS A 507 -13.02 2.88 21.98
C HIS A 507 -13.25 2.10 20.68
N ASN A 508 -12.30 1.26 20.30
CA ASN A 508 -12.33 0.42 19.10
C ASN A 508 -11.82 -1.00 19.44
N PRO A 509 -12.61 -1.77 20.22
CA PRO A 509 -12.19 -3.08 20.68
C PRO A 509 -12.09 -4.07 19.52
N PRO A 510 -11.16 -5.02 19.56
CA PRO A 510 -11.06 -6.07 18.56
C PRO A 510 -12.34 -6.90 18.45
N SER A 511 -12.71 -7.29 17.23
CA SER A 511 -13.86 -8.16 16.98
C SER A 511 -13.72 -9.54 17.65
N HIS A 512 -12.49 -10.05 17.76
CA HIS A 512 -12.14 -11.32 18.36
C HIS A 512 -10.97 -11.14 19.34
N PRO A 513 -11.20 -10.56 20.53
CA PRO A 513 -10.12 -10.16 21.45
C PRO A 513 -9.30 -11.36 21.96
N GLU A 514 -9.95 -12.48 22.25
CA GLU A 514 -9.27 -13.69 22.73
C GLU A 514 -8.38 -14.32 21.64
N LEU A 515 -8.82 -14.29 20.39
CA LEU A 515 -8.03 -14.78 19.26
C LEU A 515 -6.81 -13.90 19.00
N LEU A 516 -6.98 -12.58 19.01
CA LEU A 516 -5.87 -11.64 18.85
C LEU A 516 -4.85 -11.81 19.99
N ASP A 517 -5.30 -11.92 21.23
CA ASP A 517 -4.44 -12.16 22.40
C ASP A 517 -3.65 -13.48 22.26
N HIS A 518 -4.34 -14.55 21.87
CA HIS A 518 -3.69 -15.84 21.64
C HIS A 518 -2.63 -15.77 20.56
N LEU A 519 -2.97 -15.24 19.39
CA LEU A 519 -2.02 -15.10 18.26
C LEU A 519 -0.83 -14.21 18.60
N ALA A 520 -1.03 -13.13 19.35
CA ALA A 520 0.05 -12.24 19.76
C ALA A 520 1.06 -12.97 20.69
N ARG A 521 0.56 -13.80 21.64
CA ARG A 521 1.42 -14.63 22.51
C ARG A 521 2.17 -15.70 21.72
N GLU A 522 1.48 -16.40 20.82
CA GLU A 522 2.11 -17.42 19.99
C GLU A 522 3.14 -16.81 19.03
N PHE A 523 2.90 -15.60 18.52
CA PHE A 523 3.88 -14.87 17.71
C PHE A 523 5.15 -14.53 18.50
N VAL A 524 5.00 -14.08 19.76
CA VAL A 524 6.15 -13.89 20.65
C VAL A 524 6.86 -15.22 20.93
N ALA A 525 6.10 -16.28 21.25
CA ALA A 525 6.65 -17.61 21.54
C ALA A 525 7.37 -18.23 20.33
N SER A 526 6.98 -17.89 19.10
CA SER A 526 7.69 -18.30 17.87
C SER A 526 9.02 -17.55 17.65
N GLY A 527 9.37 -16.59 18.51
CA GLY A 527 10.51 -15.69 18.32
C GLY A 527 10.23 -14.60 17.31
N TYR A 528 8.99 -14.14 17.18
CA TYR A 528 8.54 -13.12 16.23
C TYR A 528 8.77 -13.50 14.76
N ASP A 529 8.54 -14.77 14.45
CA ASP A 529 8.70 -15.32 13.10
C ASP A 529 7.56 -14.90 12.17
N CYS A 530 7.84 -13.95 11.27
CA CYS A 530 6.85 -13.41 10.34
C CYS A 530 6.30 -14.47 9.37
N LYS A 531 7.14 -15.39 8.87
CA LYS A 531 6.70 -16.45 7.96
C LYS A 531 5.78 -17.44 8.66
N GLN A 532 6.04 -17.76 9.93
CA GLN A 532 5.19 -18.62 10.73
C GLN A 532 3.81 -18.01 10.96
N LEU A 533 3.73 -16.73 11.29
CA LEU A 533 2.44 -16.05 11.44
C LEU A 533 1.63 -16.11 10.14
N ILE A 534 2.25 -15.78 8.99
CA ILE A 534 1.61 -15.88 7.68
C ILE A 534 1.12 -17.32 7.41
N ARG A 535 1.93 -18.32 7.77
CA ARG A 535 1.58 -19.73 7.61
C ARG A 535 0.32 -20.09 8.41
N TRP A 536 0.22 -19.66 9.68
CA TRP A 536 -0.97 -19.90 10.51
C TRP A 536 -2.22 -19.28 9.90
N VAL A 537 -2.13 -18.02 9.47
CA VAL A 537 -3.24 -17.30 8.85
C VAL A 537 -3.71 -18.02 7.57
N CYS A 538 -2.78 -18.32 6.64
CA CYS A 538 -3.11 -18.93 5.35
C CYS A 538 -3.64 -20.38 5.46
N LEU A 539 -3.27 -21.12 6.51
CA LEU A 539 -3.76 -22.48 6.75
C LEU A 539 -5.07 -22.52 7.53
N SER A 540 -5.55 -21.40 8.08
CA SER A 540 -6.82 -21.34 8.81
C SER A 540 -8.02 -21.60 7.90
N ASP A 541 -9.08 -22.20 8.47
CA ASP A 541 -10.33 -22.46 7.73
C ASP A 541 -10.95 -21.17 7.17
N ALA A 542 -10.83 -20.06 7.88
CA ALA A 542 -11.33 -18.76 7.43
C ALA A 542 -10.66 -18.30 6.12
N TYR A 543 -9.32 -18.42 6.03
CA TYR A 543 -8.60 -18.05 4.80
C TYR A 543 -8.85 -19.03 3.66
N GLN A 544 -9.27 -20.26 3.96
CA GLN A 544 -9.65 -21.25 2.96
C GLN A 544 -11.06 -21.03 2.37
N ARG A 545 -11.86 -20.08 2.93
CA ARG A 545 -13.21 -19.77 2.47
C ARG A 545 -13.21 -18.96 1.19
N THR A 546 -14.30 -19.11 0.39
CA THR A 546 -14.52 -18.20 -0.74
C THR A 546 -14.88 -16.80 -0.27
N SER A 547 -14.58 -15.80 -1.07
CA SER A 547 -14.98 -14.41 -0.85
C SER A 547 -16.48 -14.16 -1.08
N ARG A 548 -17.17 -15.08 -1.76
CA ARG A 548 -18.61 -15.00 -2.03
C ARG A 548 -19.39 -15.16 -0.76
N PHE A 549 -20.42 -14.35 -0.58
CA PHE A 549 -21.35 -14.46 0.55
C PHE A 549 -22.76 -14.80 0.08
N GLY A 550 -23.57 -15.31 0.99
CA GLY A 550 -24.95 -15.67 0.76
C GLY A 550 -25.84 -15.16 1.89
N LYS A 551 -27.12 -15.54 1.86
CA LYS A 551 -28.12 -15.12 2.88
C LYS A 551 -27.75 -15.53 4.31
N THR A 552 -26.93 -16.56 4.48
CA THR A 552 -26.54 -17.10 5.78
C THR A 552 -25.43 -16.32 6.48
N ASN A 553 -24.69 -15.50 5.75
CA ASN A 553 -23.61 -14.64 6.26
C ASN A 553 -23.61 -13.21 5.68
N GLU A 554 -24.75 -12.75 5.17
CA GLU A 554 -24.92 -11.39 4.64
C GLU A 554 -24.63 -10.31 5.68
N GLN A 555 -24.90 -10.60 6.96
CA GLN A 555 -24.62 -9.69 8.09
C GLN A 555 -23.10 -9.53 8.36
N ASP A 556 -22.25 -10.44 7.87
CA ASP A 556 -20.79 -10.31 7.94
C ASP A 556 -20.28 -9.39 6.83
N ASN A 557 -20.58 -8.09 6.97
CA ASN A 557 -20.19 -7.07 6.00
C ASN A 557 -19.56 -5.85 6.70
N PRO A 558 -18.23 -5.83 6.87
CA PRO A 558 -17.53 -4.71 7.48
C PRO A 558 -17.69 -3.38 6.76
N GLU A 559 -18.00 -3.36 5.46
CA GLU A 559 -18.21 -2.13 4.69
C GLU A 559 -19.45 -1.36 5.17
N THR A 560 -20.42 -2.05 5.73
CA THR A 560 -21.61 -1.43 6.33
C THR A 560 -21.41 -0.98 7.77
N GLY A 561 -20.19 -1.11 8.31
CA GLY A 561 -19.84 -0.78 9.71
C GLY A 561 -20.08 -1.95 10.68
N ALA A 562 -20.41 -3.15 10.19
CA ALA A 562 -20.51 -4.34 11.03
C ALA A 562 -19.12 -4.80 11.50
N SER A 563 -19.08 -5.37 12.71
CA SER A 563 -17.86 -6.00 13.21
C SER A 563 -17.52 -7.23 12.36
N PRO A 564 -16.27 -7.40 11.89
CA PRO A 564 -15.88 -8.50 11.03
C PRO A 564 -15.98 -9.83 11.77
N LEU A 565 -16.63 -10.81 11.15
CA LEU A 565 -16.76 -12.17 11.67
C LEU A 565 -15.85 -13.18 10.98
N PHE A 566 -15.20 -12.77 9.87
CA PHE A 566 -14.31 -13.62 9.06
C PHE A 566 -14.96 -14.93 8.59
N SER A 567 -16.27 -14.89 8.36
CA SER A 567 -17.01 -16.04 7.80
C SER A 567 -16.74 -16.26 6.31
N ARG A 568 -16.04 -15.32 5.70
CA ARG A 568 -15.54 -15.31 4.33
C ARG A 568 -14.25 -14.47 4.27
N VAL A 569 -13.52 -14.55 3.18
CA VAL A 569 -12.48 -13.55 2.87
C VAL A 569 -13.17 -12.32 2.26
N TYR A 570 -12.82 -11.13 2.72
CA TYR A 570 -13.39 -9.91 2.15
C TYR A 570 -12.64 -9.53 0.88
N VAL A 571 -13.38 -9.08 -0.12
CA VAL A 571 -12.80 -8.62 -1.39
C VAL A 571 -12.07 -7.32 -1.16
N LYS A 572 -10.86 -7.20 -1.70
CA LYS A 572 -10.05 -5.99 -1.62
C LYS A 572 -9.44 -5.65 -2.98
N GLY A 573 -9.12 -4.39 -3.21
CA GLY A 573 -8.39 -3.97 -4.40
C GLY A 573 -6.94 -4.45 -4.39
N MET A 574 -6.36 -4.69 -5.55
CA MET A 574 -4.92 -4.84 -5.66
C MET A 574 -4.24 -3.51 -5.37
N THR A 575 -3.06 -3.55 -4.75
CA THR A 575 -2.20 -2.37 -4.68
C THR A 575 -1.67 -2.01 -6.08
N ALA A 576 -1.20 -0.78 -6.26
CA ALA A 576 -0.62 -0.33 -7.52
C ALA A 576 0.49 -1.28 -8.02
N GLU A 577 1.34 -1.73 -7.11
CA GLU A 577 2.45 -2.63 -7.40
C GLU A 577 1.98 -4.05 -7.75
N GLN A 578 0.98 -4.58 -7.01
CA GLN A 578 0.40 -5.88 -7.32
C GLN A 578 -0.26 -5.90 -8.70
N LEU A 579 -1.01 -4.86 -9.03
CA LEU A 579 -1.66 -4.72 -10.32
C LEU A 579 -0.64 -4.58 -11.45
N TYR A 580 0.37 -3.74 -11.26
CA TYR A 580 1.46 -3.55 -12.19
C TYR A 580 2.25 -4.85 -12.47
N ASP A 581 2.71 -5.54 -11.43
CA ASP A 581 3.48 -6.79 -11.57
C ASP A 581 2.61 -7.89 -12.19
N SER A 582 1.31 -7.96 -11.85
CA SER A 582 0.36 -8.90 -12.44
C SER A 582 0.10 -8.63 -13.92
N LEU A 583 -0.01 -7.37 -14.33
CA LEU A 583 -0.11 -6.98 -15.74
C LEU A 583 1.13 -7.41 -16.53
N LEU A 584 2.33 -7.12 -16.01
CA LEU A 584 3.57 -7.54 -16.67
C LEU A 584 3.67 -9.05 -16.82
N LEU A 585 3.26 -9.80 -15.78
CA LEU A 585 3.30 -11.25 -15.80
C LEU A 585 2.29 -11.84 -16.80
N ALA A 586 1.04 -11.34 -16.78
CA ALA A 586 -0.02 -11.81 -17.67
C ALA A 586 0.28 -11.55 -19.15
N THR A 587 0.95 -10.44 -19.46
CA THR A 587 1.06 -9.93 -20.83
C THR A 587 2.47 -10.02 -21.41
N GLY A 588 3.51 -10.05 -20.57
CA GLY A 588 4.90 -9.97 -21.02
C GLY A 588 5.21 -8.66 -21.72
N ALA A 589 4.51 -7.57 -21.40
CA ALA A 589 4.69 -6.25 -22.02
C ALA A 589 6.15 -5.72 -21.91
N ASP A 590 6.84 -6.09 -20.84
CA ASP A 590 8.25 -5.73 -20.61
C ASP A 590 9.26 -6.60 -21.36
N LYS A 591 8.82 -7.66 -22.05
CA LYS A 591 9.71 -8.62 -22.76
C LYS A 591 9.88 -8.30 -24.25
N THR A 592 9.35 -7.18 -24.69
CA THR A 592 9.53 -6.73 -26.08
C THR A 592 10.96 -6.26 -26.32
N PRO A 593 11.53 -6.43 -27.56
CA PRO A 593 12.87 -5.98 -27.87
C PRO A 593 12.99 -4.47 -27.75
N LEU A 594 13.80 -4.00 -26.82
CA LEU A 594 14.15 -2.60 -26.62
C LEU A 594 15.67 -2.47 -26.53
N ALA A 595 16.19 -1.25 -26.76
CA ALA A 595 17.61 -0.96 -26.53
C ALA A 595 17.98 -1.23 -25.07
N SER A 596 19.20 -1.74 -24.82
CA SER A 596 19.71 -2.01 -23.48
C SER A 596 19.68 -0.72 -22.64
N GLY A 597 19.06 -0.78 -21.46
CA GLY A 597 18.87 0.37 -20.55
C GLY A 597 17.51 1.08 -20.66
N ASP A 598 16.76 0.91 -21.74
CA ASP A 598 15.43 1.52 -21.87
C ASP A 598 14.34 0.73 -21.13
N HIS A 599 14.57 -0.56 -20.87
CA HIS A 599 13.62 -1.41 -20.15
C HIS A 599 13.40 -0.92 -18.71
N ASP A 600 14.46 -0.69 -17.95
CA ASP A 600 14.36 -0.29 -16.53
C ASP A 600 13.72 1.09 -16.40
N ARG A 601 14.09 2.04 -17.28
CA ARG A 601 13.47 3.37 -17.31
C ARG A 601 11.98 3.27 -17.60
N ARG A 602 11.55 2.52 -18.63
CA ARG A 602 10.16 2.35 -19.03
C ARG A 602 9.34 1.64 -17.94
N ARG A 603 9.89 0.58 -17.33
CA ARG A 603 9.25 -0.09 -16.20
C ARG A 603 9.04 0.86 -15.02
N HIS A 604 10.01 1.71 -14.72
CA HIS A 604 9.89 2.71 -13.69
C HIS A 604 8.81 3.75 -14.03
N GLU A 605 8.79 4.30 -15.23
CA GLU A 605 7.79 5.25 -15.71
C GLU A 605 6.37 4.66 -15.62
N TRP A 606 6.17 3.43 -16.08
CA TRP A 606 4.88 2.73 -15.97
C TRP A 606 4.44 2.53 -14.51
N LEU A 607 5.35 2.08 -13.66
CA LEU A 607 5.05 1.90 -12.24
C LEU A 607 4.63 3.21 -11.58
N GLN A 608 5.31 4.32 -11.90
CA GLN A 608 4.94 5.64 -11.36
C GLN A 608 3.54 6.09 -11.80
N GLN A 609 3.13 5.80 -13.02
CA GLN A 609 1.76 6.07 -13.48
C GLN A 609 0.72 5.27 -12.65
N PHE A 610 1.00 3.99 -12.39
CA PHE A 610 0.12 3.16 -11.57
C PHE A 610 0.09 3.63 -10.11
N VAL A 611 1.24 3.91 -9.53
CA VAL A 611 1.34 4.46 -8.17
C VAL A 611 0.53 5.75 -8.04
N HIS A 612 0.65 6.66 -9.02
CA HIS A 612 -0.10 7.93 -8.98
C HIS A 612 -1.61 7.75 -9.10
N ALA A 613 -2.08 6.79 -9.90
CA ALA A 613 -3.50 6.55 -10.10
C ALA A 613 -4.16 5.70 -9.02
N PHE A 614 -3.42 4.77 -8.40
CA PHE A 614 -3.90 3.81 -7.41
C PHE A 614 -3.34 4.06 -6.01
N GLN A 615 -2.67 5.20 -5.79
CA GLN A 615 -2.17 5.50 -4.45
C GLN A 615 -3.33 5.73 -3.49
N THR A 616 -3.19 5.15 -2.32
CA THR A 616 -3.94 5.51 -1.12
C THR A 616 -3.23 6.67 -0.41
N ASP A 617 -3.87 7.31 0.54
CA ASP A 617 -3.26 8.34 1.37
C ASP A 617 -1.96 7.82 2.00
N GLU A 618 -0.98 8.73 2.17
CA GLU A 618 0.32 8.38 2.75
C GLU A 618 0.11 7.74 4.13
N ASN A 619 0.68 6.56 4.33
CA ASN A 619 0.59 5.76 5.55
C ASN A 619 -0.82 5.20 5.85
N ASP A 620 -1.73 5.14 4.89
CA ASP A 620 -2.97 4.40 5.00
C ASP A 620 -2.82 3.01 4.38
N GLU A 621 -3.32 2.00 5.09
CA GLU A 621 -3.30 0.60 4.66
C GLU A 621 -4.58 0.17 3.99
N SER A 622 -5.67 0.90 4.21
CA SER A 622 -6.96 0.56 3.63
C SER A 622 -6.94 0.78 2.13
N VAL A 623 -6.70 -0.29 1.40
CA VAL A 623 -6.95 -0.35 -0.05
C VAL A 623 -8.46 -0.50 -0.24
N THR A 624 -9.20 0.57 0.02
CA THR A 624 -10.55 0.67 -0.53
C THR A 624 -10.37 0.90 -2.02
N PHE A 625 -10.68 -0.10 -2.82
CA PHE A 625 -10.77 0.04 -4.26
C PHE A 625 -11.95 0.99 -4.56
N GLU A 626 -11.68 2.26 -4.49
CA GLU A 626 -12.52 3.26 -5.10
C GLU A 626 -12.21 3.22 -6.59
N SER A 627 -13.10 2.61 -7.37
CA SER A 627 -12.98 2.58 -8.83
C SER A 627 -13.10 4.00 -9.38
N SER A 628 -12.00 4.75 -9.27
CA SER A 628 -11.96 6.10 -9.80
C SER A 628 -11.90 6.09 -11.33
N ILE A 629 -12.44 7.12 -11.96
CA ILE A 629 -12.34 7.30 -13.42
C ILE A 629 -10.88 7.28 -13.87
N THR A 630 -9.98 7.86 -13.09
CA THR A 630 -8.54 7.87 -13.38
C THR A 630 -7.95 6.45 -13.44
N GLN A 631 -8.32 5.59 -12.49
CA GLN A 631 -7.89 4.19 -12.46
C GLN A 631 -8.41 3.42 -13.69
N ALA A 632 -9.70 3.58 -14.01
CA ALA A 632 -10.29 2.96 -15.17
C ALA A 632 -9.64 3.43 -16.49
N LEU A 633 -9.41 4.74 -16.64
CA LEU A 633 -8.76 5.30 -17.83
C LEU A 633 -7.31 4.81 -17.97
N LEU A 634 -6.58 4.70 -16.86
CA LEU A 634 -5.22 4.16 -16.89
C LEU A 634 -5.22 2.70 -17.37
N MET A 635 -6.11 1.87 -16.83
CA MET A 635 -6.23 0.46 -17.21
C MET A 635 -6.64 0.30 -18.67
N MET A 636 -7.46 1.20 -19.20
CA MET A 636 -7.94 1.13 -20.58
C MET A 636 -6.92 1.65 -21.61
N ASN A 637 -6.15 2.69 -21.27
CA ASN A 637 -5.49 3.52 -22.28
C ASN A 637 -4.00 3.79 -22.03
N SER A 638 -3.41 3.33 -20.92
CA SER A 638 -1.99 3.60 -20.65
C SER A 638 -1.05 2.99 -21.69
N ASP A 639 0.15 3.53 -21.80
CA ASP A 639 1.20 2.97 -22.64
C ASP A 639 1.50 1.51 -22.28
N LEU A 640 1.44 1.17 -20.98
CA LEU A 640 1.56 -0.22 -20.54
C LEU A 640 0.44 -1.09 -21.09
N THR A 641 -0.81 -0.63 -21.02
CA THR A 641 -1.96 -1.38 -21.54
C THR A 641 -1.87 -1.55 -23.06
N GLN A 642 -1.48 -0.51 -23.80
CA GLN A 642 -1.25 -0.62 -25.24
C GLN A 642 -0.15 -1.63 -25.56
N GLN A 643 0.95 -1.60 -24.83
CA GLN A 643 2.04 -2.55 -25.00
C GLN A 643 1.63 -3.98 -24.58
N ALA A 644 0.81 -4.12 -23.54
CA ALA A 644 0.24 -5.39 -23.08
C ALA A 644 -0.62 -6.07 -24.16
N LEU A 645 -1.31 -5.27 -24.96
CA LEU A 645 -2.17 -5.72 -26.06
C LEU A 645 -1.43 -5.87 -27.39
N SER A 646 -0.14 -5.52 -27.45
CA SER A 646 0.60 -5.64 -28.69
C SER A 646 0.87 -7.10 -29.07
N THR A 647 1.02 -7.35 -30.36
CA THR A 647 1.45 -8.64 -30.91
C THR A 647 2.95 -8.64 -31.23
N ASP A 648 3.72 -7.75 -30.60
CA ASP A 648 5.15 -7.67 -30.77
C ASP A 648 5.85 -8.90 -30.20
N ARG A 649 7.01 -9.20 -30.79
CA ARG A 649 7.81 -10.35 -30.36
C ARG A 649 8.13 -10.27 -28.87
N GLY A 650 7.82 -11.33 -28.14
CA GLY A 650 8.05 -11.47 -26.70
C GLY A 650 6.79 -11.33 -25.85
N THR A 651 5.72 -10.71 -26.36
CA THR A 651 4.44 -10.59 -25.65
C THR A 651 3.73 -11.94 -25.52
N PHE A 652 2.79 -11.99 -24.59
CA PHE A 652 1.91 -13.15 -24.40
C PHE A 652 1.02 -13.40 -25.65
N LEU A 653 0.43 -12.34 -26.21
CA LEU A 653 -0.42 -12.46 -27.41
C LEU A 653 0.35 -12.96 -28.62
N GLU A 654 1.56 -12.49 -28.86
CA GLU A 654 2.40 -12.99 -29.97
C GLU A 654 2.61 -14.51 -29.83
N LYS A 655 2.97 -14.98 -28.64
CA LYS A 655 3.18 -16.40 -28.37
C LYS A 655 1.88 -17.20 -28.49
N LEU A 656 0.77 -16.66 -27.98
CA LEU A 656 -0.54 -17.32 -28.02
C LEU A 656 -1.03 -17.47 -29.45
N ILE A 657 -1.02 -16.41 -30.25
CA ILE A 657 -1.52 -16.42 -31.63
C ILE A 657 -0.70 -17.35 -32.50
N ASN A 658 0.64 -17.34 -32.35
CA ASN A 658 1.56 -18.15 -33.14
C ASN A 658 1.72 -19.59 -32.61
N SER A 659 1.12 -19.94 -31.48
CA SER A 659 1.18 -21.31 -30.95
C SER A 659 0.41 -22.28 -31.88
N ARG A 660 0.78 -23.55 -31.84
CA ARG A 660 0.08 -24.65 -32.56
C ARG A 660 -1.12 -25.18 -31.80
N ASP A 661 -1.45 -24.57 -30.68
CA ASP A 661 -2.54 -24.98 -29.83
C ASP A 661 -3.89 -24.83 -30.53
N SER A 662 -4.86 -25.68 -30.19
CA SER A 662 -6.24 -25.50 -30.63
C SER A 662 -6.81 -24.18 -30.11
N GLU A 663 -7.79 -23.62 -30.79
CA GLU A 663 -8.48 -22.40 -30.35
C GLU A 663 -9.01 -22.52 -28.91
N GLY A 664 -9.62 -23.64 -28.58
CA GLY A 664 -10.09 -23.90 -27.22
C GLY A 664 -8.98 -23.86 -26.17
N GLU A 665 -7.78 -24.37 -26.51
CA GLU A 665 -6.62 -24.31 -25.64
C GLU A 665 -6.05 -22.89 -25.53
N LYS A 666 -6.03 -22.12 -26.61
CA LYS A 666 -5.65 -20.70 -26.61
C LYS A 666 -6.57 -19.87 -25.70
N ILE A 667 -7.89 -20.07 -25.80
CA ILE A 667 -8.88 -19.42 -24.91
C ILE A 667 -8.63 -19.82 -23.44
N ARG A 668 -8.37 -21.09 -23.19
CA ARG A 668 -8.07 -21.59 -21.86
C ARG A 668 -6.81 -20.95 -21.28
N ARG A 669 -5.73 -20.84 -22.05
CA ARG A 669 -4.46 -20.21 -21.63
C ARG A 669 -4.63 -18.71 -21.39
N LEU A 670 -5.43 -18.03 -22.23
CA LEU A 670 -5.75 -16.61 -22.04
C LEU A 670 -6.44 -16.36 -20.68
N CYS A 671 -7.44 -17.17 -20.36
CA CYS A 671 -8.15 -17.09 -19.09
C CYS A 671 -7.26 -17.43 -17.89
N LEU A 672 -6.43 -18.47 -18.00
CA LEU A 672 -5.45 -18.83 -16.96
C LEU A 672 -4.40 -17.72 -16.73
N ALA A 673 -3.90 -17.10 -17.80
CA ALA A 673 -2.89 -16.04 -17.71
C ALA A 673 -3.40 -14.78 -17.00
N THR A 674 -4.70 -14.51 -17.09
CA THR A 674 -5.31 -13.30 -16.52
C THR A 674 -6.06 -13.60 -15.22
N LEU A 675 -6.94 -14.59 -15.21
CA LEU A 675 -7.87 -14.88 -14.12
C LEU A 675 -7.50 -16.11 -13.28
N THR A 676 -6.43 -16.82 -13.63
CA THR A 676 -5.93 -18.02 -12.90
C THR A 676 -6.91 -19.20 -12.89
N ARG A 677 -7.98 -19.14 -13.65
CA ARG A 677 -9.01 -20.19 -13.75
C ARG A 677 -9.30 -20.61 -15.18
N TYR A 678 -10.04 -21.67 -15.33
CA TYR A 678 -10.56 -22.05 -16.63
C TYR A 678 -11.77 -21.20 -17.04
N PRO A 679 -11.95 -20.94 -18.35
CA PRO A 679 -13.13 -20.21 -18.84
C PRO A 679 -14.41 -21.00 -18.62
N THR A 680 -15.48 -20.33 -18.27
CA THR A 680 -16.82 -20.92 -18.24
C THR A 680 -17.28 -21.26 -19.66
N PRO A 681 -18.27 -22.17 -19.84
CA PRO A 681 -18.82 -22.47 -21.18
C PRO A 681 -19.35 -21.23 -21.90
N LYS A 682 -19.94 -20.28 -21.16
CA LYS A 682 -20.45 -19.02 -21.73
C LYS A 682 -19.31 -18.12 -22.22
N GLU A 683 -18.28 -17.95 -21.42
CA GLU A 683 -17.06 -17.20 -21.80
C GLU A 683 -16.40 -17.83 -23.00
N GLN A 684 -16.23 -19.15 -23.00
CA GLN A 684 -15.61 -19.86 -24.12
C GLN A 684 -16.38 -19.64 -25.42
N GLN A 685 -17.73 -19.63 -25.37
CA GLN A 685 -18.56 -19.36 -26.53
C GLN A 685 -18.46 -17.89 -26.99
N ALA A 686 -18.44 -16.94 -26.04
CA ALA A 686 -18.33 -15.51 -26.35
C ALA A 686 -16.97 -15.19 -26.98
N LEU A 687 -15.90 -15.72 -26.41
CA LEU A 687 -14.53 -15.52 -26.92
C LEU A 687 -14.35 -16.14 -28.32
N ARG A 688 -14.90 -17.32 -28.56
CA ARG A 688 -14.89 -17.89 -29.92
C ARG A 688 -15.58 -16.99 -30.95
N ARG A 689 -16.67 -16.34 -30.61
CA ARG A 689 -17.34 -15.38 -31.52
C ARG A 689 -16.44 -14.18 -31.76
N LEU A 690 -15.84 -13.61 -30.70
CA LEU A 690 -15.00 -12.43 -30.76
C LEU A 690 -13.76 -12.65 -31.64
N VAL A 691 -13.03 -13.77 -31.46
CA VAL A 691 -11.81 -14.05 -32.24
C VAL A 691 -12.06 -14.38 -33.70
N HIS A 692 -13.35 -14.64 -34.11
CA HIS A 692 -13.74 -14.84 -35.49
C HIS A 692 -14.50 -13.67 -36.10
N GLU A 693 -14.77 -12.63 -35.36
CA GLU A 693 -15.48 -11.45 -35.84
C GLU A 693 -14.74 -10.79 -37.00
N GLY A 694 -15.45 -10.55 -38.11
CA GLY A 694 -14.86 -9.91 -39.29
C GLY A 694 -13.93 -10.79 -40.14
N THR A 695 -13.84 -12.11 -39.87
CA THR A 695 -12.96 -13.02 -40.64
C THR A 695 -13.75 -14.22 -41.20
N THR A 696 -13.20 -14.82 -42.28
CA THR A 696 -13.71 -16.11 -42.76
C THR A 696 -13.26 -17.24 -41.82
N ALA A 697 -14.11 -18.26 -41.65
CA ALA A 697 -14.01 -19.35 -40.66
C ALA A 697 -12.64 -20.10 -40.55
N ALA A 698 -11.67 -19.81 -41.40
CA ALA A 698 -10.37 -20.45 -41.44
C ALA A 698 -9.23 -19.65 -40.79
N ARG A 699 -9.44 -18.38 -40.41
CA ARG A 699 -8.44 -17.52 -39.80
C ARG A 699 -9.01 -16.80 -38.58
N THR A 700 -8.27 -16.80 -37.48
CA THR A 700 -8.58 -15.97 -36.31
C THR A 700 -8.09 -14.54 -36.53
N ASN A 701 -8.87 -13.57 -36.05
CA ASN A 701 -8.51 -12.17 -36.13
C ASN A 701 -7.56 -11.80 -34.96
N PRO A 702 -6.32 -11.31 -35.18
CA PRO A 702 -5.47 -10.81 -34.10
C PRO A 702 -6.16 -9.76 -33.23
N ALA A 703 -6.98 -8.87 -33.81
CA ALA A 703 -7.75 -7.89 -33.05
C ALA A 703 -8.74 -8.53 -32.07
N GLY A 704 -9.40 -9.61 -32.46
CA GLY A 704 -10.31 -10.33 -31.54
C GLY A 704 -9.59 -10.93 -30.33
N TRP A 705 -8.32 -11.34 -30.46
CA TRP A 705 -7.50 -11.77 -29.33
C TRP A 705 -7.06 -10.59 -28.45
N GLN A 706 -6.76 -9.43 -29.06
CA GLN A 706 -6.47 -8.20 -28.33
C GLN A 706 -7.67 -7.73 -27.52
N ASP A 707 -8.86 -7.73 -28.13
CA ASP A 707 -10.12 -7.36 -27.46
C ASP A 707 -10.45 -8.32 -26.32
N ALA A 708 -10.23 -9.63 -26.52
CA ALA A 708 -10.41 -10.65 -25.47
C ALA A 708 -9.46 -10.43 -24.27
N LEU A 709 -8.18 -10.16 -24.53
CA LEU A 709 -7.21 -9.86 -23.47
C LEU A 709 -7.58 -8.55 -22.76
N TRP A 710 -7.90 -7.50 -23.54
CA TRP A 710 -8.33 -6.22 -22.97
C TRP A 710 -9.54 -6.36 -22.04
N ALA A 711 -10.56 -7.12 -22.45
CA ALA A 711 -11.75 -7.35 -21.65
C ALA A 711 -11.42 -8.05 -20.32
N TYR A 712 -10.53 -9.04 -20.32
CA TYR A 712 -10.10 -9.71 -19.09
C TYR A 712 -9.26 -8.81 -18.19
N LEU A 713 -8.31 -8.04 -18.72
CA LEU A 713 -7.47 -7.13 -17.93
C LEU A 713 -8.28 -5.99 -17.28
N ASN A 714 -9.41 -5.61 -17.88
CA ASN A 714 -10.30 -4.58 -17.37
C ASN A 714 -11.49 -5.15 -16.56
N SER A 715 -11.51 -6.46 -16.31
CA SER A 715 -12.56 -7.07 -15.47
C SER A 715 -12.30 -6.83 -13.98
N SER A 716 -13.37 -6.72 -13.20
CA SER A 716 -13.25 -6.67 -11.72
C SER A 716 -12.52 -7.88 -11.15
N GLU A 717 -12.68 -9.06 -11.77
CA GLU A 717 -11.98 -10.28 -11.37
C GLU A 717 -10.45 -10.17 -11.53
N PHE A 718 -9.95 -9.37 -12.47
CA PHE A 718 -8.52 -9.15 -12.64
C PHE A 718 -7.96 -8.16 -11.61
N VAL A 719 -8.68 -7.08 -11.32
CA VAL A 719 -8.16 -5.98 -10.48
C VAL A 719 -8.42 -6.16 -8.98
N LEU A 720 -9.25 -7.14 -8.61
CA LEU A 720 -9.58 -7.44 -7.22
C LEU A 720 -8.89 -8.71 -6.72
N VAL A 721 -8.65 -8.75 -5.40
CA VAL A 721 -8.24 -9.93 -4.64
C VAL A 721 -9.48 -10.49 -3.95
N HIS A 722 -9.84 -11.72 -4.31
CA HIS A 722 -11.03 -12.42 -3.81
C HIS A 722 -10.77 -13.85 -3.40
#